data_12d81f3f4692db68b4646999a8ad2f5f
#
_entry.id   12d81f3f4692db68b4646999a8ad2f5f
#
_cell.length_a   1.000
_cell.length_b   1.000
_cell.length_c   1.000
_cell.angle_alpha   90.00
_cell.angle_beta   90.00
_cell.angle_gamma   90.00
#
_symmetry.space_group_name_H-M   'P 1'
#
loop_
_entity.id
_entity.type
_entity.pdbx_description
1 polymer ?
#
loop_
_entity_poly.entity_id
_entity_poly.type
_entity_poly.pdbx_seq_one_letter_code
_entity_poly.pdbx_strand_id
1 'polypeptide(L)'
;MKVSTTQPFQIIYTILSHEYLGYLFEAFVVQLDAKGELTLLNQNISTKNIREFCEGLSEYQPDENDFKLVKLIDSIQQDAIFKKFGGTKKRTIVDFFLKTYDVQKGDKALQELITDYNERVKAEIMPLLLNKQLFIMGSDGNPVWQKVDVLSESATVLFHFMRNADNTHYFPTIKYAGQKVDFQYKNAFIVCEEPAWMILENKLYHFEKDVDGKKLRPFLNKKFIVIPKSIEEDYYRKFVTSIITMFDVYAKGFDIHSENYRCVPVLSISEQKTKNQLVLVDSDSGAPEEDTSETQVVLSLAFQYGKYTFRFDSFSASSNVSMEKKGDDYIFHKVKRDLPLEKEKLKVLQSLGMSLQNGKMLLPKTEAFSWLQASYPQLIEAGFEISQQVESDGKKYFLGYSKIEVTITEGNDWFDIHTLVKFGDFEIPFLKLRNLILQRKKEFALPNGEIAVIPEVWFTQYSELFAFVEHHHNDGFILKKHHLSLVQDMERDSLATTIMSRKLQKLRDFEEIQEYSVPKGFAGNLRPYQKAGYDWMRFLNDYNFGGCLADDMGLGKTVQTLALLQSQKESGVASPSLLVMPTSLIYNWEAEARKFAPELKVLTYTGTYRDKNIEQFDNYDVVLTSYGIVRIDIDILKNYRFHYAILDESQSIKNPSSFITKAVMQLNTRHRLVLTGTPLENSTMDLWSQMTFVNPGLLGTQHFFKNEFQIPIEKKSDELKIQRLYSIIKPFMLRRHKSQVATELPPKIESIHYAKMTELQEKEYEEAKSYYRNLILEHIDTEGMAKSQMVVLQGLTKLRQIANHPRLTDHEYDGDSGKLDDVLEKLETVLEEGHKVLIFSQFVKHLDLFRERLDQEKRRYAYLDGSTYDRQAQVQLFQENDDVKIFLISLKAGGLGLNLTAADYVFILDPWWNPAIEAQAVDRAHRIGQVKTVFTYKFITKNSVEEKILSLQQNKQKLASELITTEEHFVKSLSKDDVIALLE
;
A
#
# COMPACT_ATOMS: atom_id res chain seq x y z
N MET A 1 -11.69 -35.92 48.40
CA MET A 1 -12.05 -36.94 47.36
C MET A 1 -12.46 -36.12 46.13
N LYS A 2 -12.09 -36.56 44.92
CA LYS A 2 -12.50 -35.84 43.70
C LYS A 2 -14.00 -36.11 43.44
N VAL A 3 -14.71 -35.08 43.00
CA VAL A 3 -16.11 -35.18 42.54
C VAL A 3 -16.15 -36.10 41.31
N SER A 4 -17.11 -37.02 41.28
CA SER A 4 -17.27 -37.96 40.17
C SER A 4 -18.08 -37.32 39.04
N THR A 5 -17.54 -37.32 37.81
CA THR A 5 -18.27 -36.87 36.63
C THR A 5 -19.35 -37.84 36.17
N THR A 6 -19.37 -39.06 36.73
CA THR A 6 -20.38 -40.09 36.41
C THR A 6 -21.60 -40.08 37.33
N GLN A 7 -21.62 -39.25 38.33
CA GLN A 7 -22.75 -39.02 39.23
C GLN A 7 -23.26 -37.57 39.11
N PRO A 8 -24.52 -37.29 39.41
CA PRO A 8 -25.07 -35.95 39.34
C PRO A 8 -24.28 -34.94 40.20
N PHE A 9 -23.95 -33.77 39.62
CA PHE A 9 -23.26 -32.69 40.27
C PHE A 9 -23.90 -31.35 39.88
N GLN A 10 -23.61 -30.30 40.64
CA GLN A 10 -24.02 -28.93 40.36
C GLN A 10 -22.86 -27.98 40.53
N ILE A 11 -22.82 -26.95 39.65
CA ILE A 11 -21.87 -25.85 39.77
C ILE A 11 -22.48 -24.79 40.71
N ILE A 12 -21.71 -24.41 41.71
CA ILE A 12 -22.05 -23.34 42.65
C ILE A 12 -20.94 -22.30 42.67
N TYR A 13 -21.32 -21.10 43.10
CA TYR A 13 -20.41 -20.01 43.31
C TYR A 13 -20.41 -19.62 44.76
N THR A 14 -19.24 -19.29 45.29
CA THR A 14 -19.11 -18.91 46.73
C THR A 14 -18.44 -17.58 46.89
N ILE A 15 -18.87 -16.82 47.89
CA ILE A 15 -18.27 -15.61 48.35
C ILE A 15 -17.42 -15.93 49.58
N LEU A 16 -16.19 -15.49 49.56
CA LEU A 16 -15.26 -15.62 50.70
C LEU A 16 -14.64 -14.27 51.03
N SER A 17 -14.31 -14.09 52.34
CA SER A 17 -13.57 -12.87 52.77
C SER A 17 -12.09 -13.15 52.72
N HIS A 18 -11.36 -12.24 52.07
CA HIS A 18 -9.90 -12.30 51.93
C HIS A 18 -9.26 -11.14 52.69
N GLU A 19 -8.17 -11.40 53.38
CA GLU A 19 -7.50 -10.44 54.29
C GLU A 19 -7.12 -9.12 53.61
N TYR A 20 -6.65 -9.15 52.36
CA TYR A 20 -6.14 -7.97 51.63
C TYR A 20 -7.07 -7.52 50.48
N LEU A 21 -7.81 -8.43 49.85
CA LEU A 21 -8.56 -8.16 48.64
C LEU A 21 -10.07 -7.96 48.86
N GLY A 22 -10.51 -8.01 50.14
CA GLY A 22 -11.92 -7.91 50.50
C GLY A 22 -12.69 -9.18 50.10
N TYR A 23 -13.91 -9.04 49.59
CA TYR A 23 -14.70 -10.18 49.16
C TYR A 23 -14.28 -10.68 47.76
N LEU A 24 -13.97 -11.96 47.67
CA LEU A 24 -13.65 -12.65 46.43
C LEU A 24 -14.71 -13.73 46.16
N PHE A 25 -14.60 -14.30 44.94
CA PHE A 25 -15.47 -15.40 44.50
C PHE A 25 -14.65 -16.65 44.20
N GLU A 26 -15.23 -17.82 44.45
CA GLU A 26 -14.72 -19.09 43.96
C GLU A 26 -15.84 -19.91 43.34
N ALA A 27 -15.52 -20.78 42.40
CA ALA A 27 -16.45 -21.67 41.75
C ALA A 27 -16.14 -23.11 42.15
N PHE A 28 -17.19 -23.91 42.46
CA PHE A 28 -17.07 -25.29 42.84
C PHE A 28 -18.04 -26.15 42.07
N VAL A 29 -17.65 -27.39 41.81
CA VAL A 29 -18.56 -28.51 41.52
C VAL A 29 -18.83 -29.22 42.82
N VAL A 30 -20.11 -29.44 43.14
CA VAL A 30 -20.56 -30.17 44.34
C VAL A 30 -21.39 -31.36 43.88
N GLN A 31 -21.10 -32.52 44.47
CA GLN A 31 -21.82 -33.76 44.21
C GLN A 31 -23.23 -33.67 44.80
N LEU A 32 -24.21 -34.12 44.05
CA LEU A 32 -25.59 -34.24 44.51
C LEU A 32 -25.82 -35.64 45.13
N ASP A 33 -26.68 -35.70 46.16
CA ASP A 33 -27.14 -36.97 46.73
C ASP A 33 -28.28 -37.59 45.90
N ALA A 34 -28.80 -38.73 46.33
CA ALA A 34 -29.91 -39.43 45.66
C ALA A 34 -31.23 -38.62 45.66
N LYS A 35 -31.34 -37.57 46.43
CA LYS A 35 -32.51 -36.67 46.52
C LYS A 35 -32.28 -35.40 45.72
N GLY A 36 -31.10 -35.22 45.10
CA GLY A 36 -30.71 -33.99 44.38
C GLY A 36 -30.22 -32.86 45.28
N GLU A 37 -29.88 -33.13 46.55
CA GLU A 37 -29.36 -32.15 47.48
C GLU A 37 -27.81 -32.09 47.42
N LEU A 38 -27.26 -30.88 47.68
CA LEU A 38 -25.81 -30.65 47.69
C LEU A 38 -25.15 -31.40 48.87
N THR A 39 -24.12 -32.17 48.58
CA THR A 39 -23.31 -32.87 49.59
C THR A 39 -22.09 -32.03 50.02
N LEU A 40 -21.30 -32.53 50.96
CA LEU A 40 -20.03 -31.95 51.35
C LEU A 40 -18.88 -32.29 50.37
N LEU A 41 -19.15 -33.16 49.41
CA LEU A 41 -18.14 -33.56 48.43
C LEU A 41 -18.04 -32.50 47.32
N ASN A 42 -16.96 -31.75 47.30
CA ASN A 42 -16.79 -30.59 46.41
C ASN A 42 -15.40 -30.56 45.79
N GLN A 43 -15.28 -29.87 44.66
CA GLN A 43 -14.02 -29.64 43.98
C GLN A 43 -14.02 -28.22 43.39
N ASN A 44 -12.94 -27.46 43.62
CA ASN A 44 -12.78 -26.13 43.04
C ASN A 44 -12.64 -26.20 41.53
N ILE A 45 -13.32 -25.30 40.83
CA ILE A 45 -13.26 -25.11 39.34
C ILE A 45 -12.44 -23.89 39.00
N SER A 46 -11.61 -24.07 37.98
CA SER A 46 -10.84 -23.00 37.35
C SER A 46 -10.89 -23.13 35.82
N THR A 47 -10.35 -22.16 35.11
CA THR A 47 -10.19 -22.26 33.63
C THR A 47 -9.40 -23.50 33.17
N LYS A 48 -8.62 -24.11 34.05
CA LYS A 48 -7.81 -25.31 33.76
C LYS A 48 -8.60 -26.60 33.75
N ASN A 49 -9.61 -26.74 34.58
CA ASN A 49 -10.34 -28.02 34.79
C ASN A 49 -11.84 -27.95 34.49
N ILE A 50 -12.43 -26.78 34.24
CA ILE A 50 -13.89 -26.67 33.97
C ILE A 50 -14.34 -27.55 32.80
N ARG A 51 -13.48 -27.79 31.81
CA ARG A 51 -13.80 -28.63 30.63
C ARG A 51 -13.97 -30.11 30.99
N GLU A 52 -13.38 -30.59 32.07
CA GLU A 52 -13.54 -31.98 32.54
C GLU A 52 -14.99 -32.28 32.93
N PHE A 53 -15.81 -31.28 33.24
CA PHE A 53 -17.20 -31.39 33.64
C PHE A 53 -18.20 -31.15 32.50
N CYS A 54 -17.75 -30.95 31.26
CA CYS A 54 -18.60 -30.78 30.08
C CYS A 54 -19.14 -32.10 29.52
N GLU A 55 -18.46 -33.23 29.80
CA GLU A 55 -18.76 -34.55 29.24
C GLU A 55 -19.44 -35.50 30.27
N GLY A 56 -19.85 -35.00 31.44
CA GLY A 56 -20.47 -35.80 32.51
C GLY A 56 -21.95 -36.10 32.26
N LEU A 57 -22.47 -37.11 32.97
CA LEU A 57 -23.88 -37.56 32.94
C LEU A 57 -24.84 -36.63 33.68
N SER A 58 -24.41 -35.43 34.09
CA SER A 58 -25.21 -34.48 34.86
C SER A 58 -26.15 -33.67 33.97
N GLU A 59 -27.37 -33.40 34.46
CA GLU A 59 -28.30 -32.42 33.86
C GLU A 59 -27.77 -30.99 33.90
N TYR A 60 -26.76 -30.71 34.75
CA TYR A 60 -26.09 -29.45 34.91
C TYR A 60 -24.74 -29.44 34.22
N GLN A 61 -24.73 -29.16 32.90
CA GLN A 61 -23.49 -28.87 32.18
C GLN A 61 -23.13 -27.38 32.30
N PRO A 62 -21.82 -27.03 32.32
CA PRO A 62 -21.39 -25.63 32.28
C PRO A 62 -21.92 -24.93 31.01
N ASP A 63 -22.60 -23.83 31.19
CA ASP A 63 -23.02 -22.94 30.08
C ASP A 63 -21.95 -21.91 29.74
N GLU A 64 -22.18 -21.10 28.70
CA GLU A 64 -21.25 -20.06 28.25
C GLU A 64 -20.97 -19.00 29.33
N ASN A 65 -21.97 -18.74 30.18
CA ASN A 65 -21.82 -17.82 31.30
C ASN A 65 -20.95 -18.42 32.42
N ASP A 66 -20.99 -19.75 32.64
CA ASP A 66 -20.12 -20.42 33.60
C ASP A 66 -18.64 -20.32 33.18
N PHE A 67 -18.34 -20.52 31.89
CA PHE A 67 -16.98 -20.32 31.37
C PHE A 67 -16.50 -18.88 31.55
N LYS A 68 -17.37 -17.91 31.30
CA LYS A 68 -17.06 -16.49 31.47
C LYS A 68 -16.87 -16.14 32.96
N LEU A 69 -17.76 -16.62 33.84
CA LEU A 69 -17.66 -16.44 35.29
C LEU A 69 -16.35 -17.02 35.83
N VAL A 70 -16.03 -18.26 35.52
CA VAL A 70 -14.80 -18.91 36.00
C VAL A 70 -13.55 -18.14 35.53
N LYS A 71 -13.55 -17.68 34.29
CA LYS A 71 -12.44 -16.87 33.77
C LYS A 71 -12.26 -15.54 34.51
N LEU A 72 -13.37 -14.85 34.79
CA LEU A 72 -13.36 -13.61 35.57
C LEU A 72 -12.91 -13.84 37.03
N ILE A 73 -13.46 -14.88 37.66
CA ILE A 73 -13.11 -15.29 39.03
C ILE A 73 -11.62 -15.62 39.12
N ASP A 74 -11.08 -16.41 38.21
CA ASP A 74 -9.64 -16.73 38.18
C ASP A 74 -8.75 -15.47 38.07
N SER A 75 -9.24 -14.44 37.39
CA SER A 75 -8.47 -13.21 37.14
C SER A 75 -8.27 -12.33 38.41
N ILE A 76 -9.12 -12.51 39.44
CA ILE A 76 -9.06 -11.77 40.71
C ILE A 76 -8.51 -12.59 41.88
N GLN A 77 -8.05 -13.84 41.62
CA GLN A 77 -7.38 -14.65 42.63
C GLN A 77 -5.99 -14.12 42.95
N GLN A 78 -5.48 -14.45 44.15
CA GLN A 78 -4.17 -14.01 44.64
C GLN A 78 -3.04 -14.23 43.61
N ASP A 79 -2.99 -15.41 42.99
CA ASP A 79 -1.97 -15.76 42.01
C ASP A 79 -2.03 -14.86 40.76
N ALA A 80 -3.23 -14.55 40.28
CA ALA A 80 -3.44 -13.71 39.12
C ALA A 80 -3.08 -12.25 39.42
N ILE A 81 -3.49 -11.75 40.58
CA ILE A 81 -3.13 -10.40 41.05
C ILE A 81 -1.62 -10.27 41.23
N PHE A 82 -0.98 -11.26 41.85
CA PHE A 82 0.48 -11.28 41.96
C PHE A 82 1.17 -11.27 40.62
N LYS A 83 0.72 -12.11 39.69
CA LYS A 83 1.27 -12.19 38.32
C LYS A 83 1.12 -10.86 37.57
N LYS A 84 0.02 -10.14 37.78
CA LYS A 84 -0.28 -8.90 37.07
C LYS A 84 0.45 -7.68 37.66
N PHE A 85 0.57 -7.60 38.98
CA PHE A 85 1.05 -6.43 39.70
C PHE A 85 2.38 -6.66 40.44
N GLY A 86 2.85 -7.90 40.58
CA GLY A 86 4.02 -8.25 41.38
C GLY A 86 5.38 -7.88 40.79
N GLY A 87 5.45 -7.49 39.51
CA GLY A 87 6.70 -7.12 38.82
C GLY A 87 7.68 -8.28 38.60
N THR A 88 8.88 -7.96 38.10
CA THR A 88 9.91 -8.95 37.68
C THR A 88 10.84 -9.44 38.79
N LYS A 89 10.69 -8.94 40.03
CA LYS A 89 11.56 -9.36 41.14
C LYS A 89 11.12 -10.71 41.70
N LYS A 90 12.07 -11.62 42.00
CA LYS A 90 11.84 -12.88 42.72
C LYS A 90 11.29 -12.61 44.13
N ARG A 91 9.96 -12.64 44.27
CA ARG A 91 9.23 -12.48 45.53
C ARG A 91 8.20 -13.62 45.63
N THR A 92 7.87 -14.03 46.86
CA THR A 92 6.73 -14.93 47.09
C THR A 92 5.42 -14.13 47.06
N ILE A 93 4.31 -14.81 46.81
CA ILE A 93 2.96 -14.20 46.84
C ILE A 93 2.71 -13.56 48.20
N VAL A 94 3.05 -14.25 49.28
CA VAL A 94 2.88 -13.78 50.65
C VAL A 94 3.70 -12.51 50.90
N ASP A 95 4.96 -12.47 50.51
CA ASP A 95 5.80 -11.28 50.66
C ASP A 95 5.28 -10.08 49.84
N PHE A 96 4.65 -10.34 48.71
CA PHE A 96 4.05 -9.30 47.90
C PHE A 96 2.90 -8.63 48.64
N PHE A 97 1.93 -9.41 49.16
CA PHE A 97 0.75 -8.87 49.83
C PHE A 97 1.13 -8.20 51.17
N LEU A 98 1.99 -8.86 51.97
CA LEU A 98 2.47 -8.28 53.23
C LEU A 98 3.15 -6.90 53.03
N LYS A 99 3.98 -6.75 52.02
CA LYS A 99 4.65 -5.48 51.72
C LYS A 99 3.72 -4.44 51.09
N THR A 100 2.83 -4.86 50.20
CA THR A 100 1.89 -3.96 49.53
C THR A 100 0.88 -3.39 50.53
N TYR A 101 0.38 -4.18 51.43
CA TYR A 101 -0.67 -3.80 52.41
C TYR A 101 -0.14 -3.53 53.82
N ASP A 102 1.16 -3.34 53.97
CA ASP A 102 1.74 -2.89 55.27
C ASP A 102 1.10 -1.58 55.75
N VAL A 103 0.68 -1.54 56.98
CA VAL A 103 -0.09 -0.41 57.54
C VAL A 103 0.73 0.90 57.57
N GLN A 104 2.07 0.80 57.72
CA GLN A 104 2.94 1.97 57.81
C GLN A 104 3.71 2.29 56.54
N LYS A 105 4.08 1.28 55.74
CA LYS A 105 5.00 1.39 54.59
C LYS A 105 4.41 0.84 53.27
N GLY A 106 3.15 0.46 53.27
CA GLY A 106 2.46 -0.07 52.12
C GLY A 106 2.34 0.92 50.95
N ASP A 107 2.35 0.42 49.73
CA ASP A 107 2.21 1.24 48.52
C ASP A 107 0.72 1.54 48.25
N LYS A 108 0.25 2.69 48.72
CA LYS A 108 -1.16 3.11 48.59
C LYS A 108 -1.61 3.22 47.14
N ALA A 109 -0.75 3.70 46.24
CA ALA A 109 -1.10 3.82 44.82
C ALA A 109 -1.30 2.44 44.18
N LEU A 110 -0.46 1.45 44.52
CA LEU A 110 -0.61 0.10 44.09
C LEU A 110 -1.84 -0.57 44.70
N GLN A 111 -2.16 -0.32 45.97
CA GLN A 111 -3.39 -0.80 46.59
C GLN A 111 -4.64 -0.28 45.87
N GLU A 112 -4.69 1.03 45.54
CA GLU A 112 -5.78 1.63 44.77
C GLU A 112 -5.93 0.98 43.39
N LEU A 113 -4.83 0.78 42.66
CA LEU A 113 -4.85 0.12 41.35
C LEU A 113 -5.37 -1.33 41.42
N ILE A 114 -4.97 -2.09 42.44
CA ILE A 114 -5.45 -3.47 42.65
C ILE A 114 -6.94 -3.44 43.01
N THR A 115 -7.37 -2.52 43.91
CA THR A 115 -8.76 -2.38 44.28
C THR A 115 -9.65 -2.01 43.10
N ASP A 116 -9.26 -1.01 42.31
CA ASP A 116 -10.00 -0.60 41.14
C ASP A 116 -10.11 -1.71 40.11
N TYR A 117 -9.02 -2.47 39.89
CA TYR A 117 -9.04 -3.63 39.01
C TYR A 117 -10.05 -4.68 39.52
N ASN A 118 -9.99 -5.04 40.79
CA ASN A 118 -10.89 -6.04 41.37
C ASN A 118 -12.35 -5.60 41.30
N GLU A 119 -12.66 -4.35 41.63
CA GLU A 119 -14.02 -3.81 41.55
C GLU A 119 -14.58 -3.81 40.12
N ARG A 120 -13.78 -3.49 39.12
CA ARG A 120 -14.21 -3.61 37.71
C ARG A 120 -14.56 -5.04 37.32
N VAL A 121 -13.72 -6.01 37.71
CA VAL A 121 -13.99 -7.41 37.41
C VAL A 121 -15.20 -7.92 38.19
N LYS A 122 -15.37 -7.51 39.47
CA LYS A 122 -16.57 -7.84 40.23
C LYS A 122 -17.84 -7.27 39.58
N ALA A 123 -17.80 -6.06 39.06
CA ALA A 123 -18.91 -5.48 38.33
C ALA A 123 -19.33 -6.27 37.10
N GLU A 124 -18.39 -7.00 36.46
CA GLU A 124 -18.68 -7.94 35.36
C GLU A 124 -19.21 -9.29 35.89
N ILE A 125 -18.76 -9.77 37.06
CA ILE A 125 -19.19 -11.02 37.68
C ILE A 125 -20.64 -10.94 38.18
N MET A 126 -20.99 -9.85 38.86
CA MET A 126 -22.27 -9.74 39.57
C MET A 126 -23.52 -9.95 38.69
N PRO A 127 -23.65 -9.36 37.48
CA PRO A 127 -24.81 -9.60 36.62
C PRO A 127 -24.92 -11.06 36.14
N LEU A 128 -23.77 -11.76 35.98
CA LEU A 128 -23.74 -13.15 35.53
C LEU A 128 -24.20 -14.13 36.62
N LEU A 129 -24.14 -13.69 37.89
CA LEU A 129 -24.59 -14.51 39.04
C LEU A 129 -26.10 -14.48 39.25
N LEU A 130 -26.88 -13.61 38.62
CA LEU A 130 -28.32 -13.44 38.82
C LEU A 130 -29.13 -14.75 38.75
N ASN A 131 -28.71 -15.69 37.91
CA ASN A 131 -29.42 -16.97 37.72
C ASN A 131 -28.57 -18.17 38.16
N LYS A 132 -27.57 -17.96 39.03
CA LYS A 132 -26.65 -19.02 39.50
C LYS A 132 -26.85 -19.31 40.98
N GLN A 133 -26.44 -20.50 41.41
CA GLN A 133 -26.46 -20.86 42.86
C GLN A 133 -25.28 -20.17 43.55
N LEU A 134 -25.59 -19.29 44.50
CA LEU A 134 -24.60 -18.51 45.25
C LEU A 134 -24.63 -18.89 46.74
N PHE A 135 -23.46 -19.03 47.33
CA PHE A 135 -23.28 -19.34 48.75
C PHE A 135 -22.25 -18.43 49.41
N ILE A 136 -22.27 -18.34 50.73
CA ILE A 136 -21.18 -17.79 51.53
C ILE A 136 -20.35 -18.96 52.02
N MET A 137 -19.03 -18.90 51.86
CA MET A 137 -18.11 -19.93 52.32
C MET A 137 -17.99 -19.93 53.87
N GLY A 138 -18.04 -21.07 54.49
CA GLY A 138 -17.81 -21.23 55.91
C GLY A 138 -16.34 -20.93 56.29
N SER A 139 -16.12 -20.59 57.57
CA SER A 139 -14.75 -20.36 58.08
C SER A 139 -13.90 -21.67 58.09
N ASP A 140 -14.54 -22.80 57.97
CA ASP A 140 -13.94 -24.15 57.83
C ASP A 140 -13.61 -24.49 56.35
N GLY A 141 -13.86 -23.59 55.39
CA GLY A 141 -13.69 -23.81 53.98
C GLY A 141 -14.81 -24.56 53.28
N ASN A 142 -15.96 -24.72 53.97
CA ASN A 142 -17.13 -25.39 53.33
C ASN A 142 -17.81 -24.44 52.33
N PRO A 143 -17.84 -24.76 51.00
CA PRO A 143 -18.42 -23.89 49.99
C PRO A 143 -19.96 -23.90 50.03
N VAL A 144 -20.61 -24.80 50.70
CA VAL A 144 -22.09 -24.90 50.82
C VAL A 144 -22.59 -24.41 52.19
N TRP A 145 -21.83 -23.55 52.87
CA TRP A 145 -22.11 -23.14 54.23
C TRP A 145 -23.48 -22.44 54.36
N GLN A 146 -23.70 -21.40 53.57
CA GLN A 146 -24.91 -20.59 53.67
C GLN A 146 -25.36 -20.11 52.28
N LYS A 147 -26.55 -20.57 51.86
CA LYS A 147 -27.15 -20.20 50.60
C LYS A 147 -27.52 -18.71 50.58
N VAL A 148 -27.24 -18.03 49.47
CA VAL A 148 -27.60 -16.61 49.24
C VAL A 148 -28.67 -16.58 48.14
N ASP A 149 -29.81 -15.97 48.47
CA ASP A 149 -30.89 -15.74 47.52
C ASP A 149 -30.60 -14.47 46.73
N VAL A 150 -30.33 -14.69 45.44
CA VAL A 150 -30.12 -13.59 44.51
C VAL A 150 -31.45 -12.97 44.09
N LEU A 151 -31.70 -11.76 44.42
CA LEU A 151 -32.96 -11.08 44.14
C LEU A 151 -33.00 -10.60 42.67
N SER A 152 -34.11 -10.88 41.96
CA SER A 152 -34.27 -10.55 40.55
C SER A 152 -34.65 -9.10 40.29
N GLU A 153 -35.36 -8.48 41.26
CA GLU A 153 -35.73 -7.07 41.14
C GLU A 153 -34.67 -6.18 41.76
N SER A 154 -34.51 -4.96 41.24
CA SER A 154 -33.59 -3.99 41.79
C SER A 154 -34.21 -3.20 42.96
N ALA A 155 -33.38 -2.88 43.96
CA ALA A 155 -33.74 -2.02 45.05
C ALA A 155 -33.53 -0.55 44.68
N THR A 156 -34.29 0.34 45.35
CA THR A 156 -34.13 1.80 45.22
C THR A 156 -33.53 2.39 46.45
N VAL A 157 -32.70 3.43 46.29
CA VAL A 157 -32.07 4.18 47.38
C VAL A 157 -32.54 5.63 47.34
N LEU A 158 -33.08 6.11 48.46
CA LEU A 158 -33.45 7.52 48.66
C LEU A 158 -32.62 8.10 49.78
N PHE A 159 -31.90 9.18 49.54
CA PHE A 159 -31.13 9.87 50.54
C PHE A 159 -31.95 10.99 51.18
N HIS A 160 -31.97 11.05 52.53
CA HIS A 160 -32.69 12.05 53.32
C HIS A 160 -31.72 13.04 53.94
N PHE A 161 -32.01 14.31 53.75
CA PHE A 161 -31.36 15.44 54.45
C PHE A 161 -32.40 16.17 55.26
N MET A 162 -32.26 16.14 56.58
CA MET A 162 -33.19 16.75 57.56
C MET A 162 -32.44 17.83 58.32
N ARG A 163 -32.57 19.07 57.85
CA ARG A 163 -31.95 20.24 58.47
C ARG A 163 -32.80 20.75 59.63
N ASN A 164 -32.18 20.99 60.74
CA ASN A 164 -32.78 21.65 61.94
C ASN A 164 -31.96 22.91 62.36
N ALA A 165 -32.24 23.53 63.53
CA ALA A 165 -31.56 24.74 63.92
C ALA A 165 -30.03 24.56 64.10
N ASP A 166 -29.57 23.38 64.57
CA ASP A 166 -28.18 23.14 65.00
C ASP A 166 -27.35 22.28 63.99
N ASN A 167 -28.01 21.45 63.23
CA ASN A 167 -27.32 20.49 62.35
C ASN A 167 -28.22 19.95 61.24
N THR A 168 -27.64 19.22 60.29
CA THR A 168 -28.37 18.44 59.29
C THR A 168 -28.09 16.96 59.52
N HIS A 169 -29.19 16.16 59.61
CA HIS A 169 -29.09 14.71 59.63
C HIS A 169 -29.16 14.15 58.20
N TYR A 170 -28.23 13.28 57.86
CA TYR A 170 -28.12 12.64 56.53
C TYR A 170 -28.17 11.11 56.72
N PHE A 171 -29.07 10.43 55.95
CA PHE A 171 -29.22 8.97 55.98
C PHE A 171 -29.90 8.45 54.68
N PRO A 172 -29.58 7.22 54.22
CA PRO A 172 -30.28 6.55 53.16
C PRO A 172 -31.46 5.70 53.66
N THR A 173 -32.50 5.60 52.83
CA THR A 173 -33.55 4.57 52.95
C THR A 173 -33.50 3.70 51.73
N ILE A 174 -33.41 2.39 51.93
CA ILE A 174 -33.47 1.37 50.88
C ILE A 174 -34.89 0.83 50.82
N LYS A 175 -35.44 0.65 49.57
CA LYS A 175 -36.71 -0.01 49.35
C LYS A 175 -36.53 -1.13 48.33
N TYR A 176 -37.15 -2.28 48.59
CA TYR A 176 -37.22 -3.43 47.67
C TYR A 176 -38.71 -3.85 47.56
N ALA A 177 -39.17 -4.02 46.31
CA ALA A 177 -40.60 -4.32 46.04
C ALA A 177 -41.56 -3.37 46.75
N GLY A 178 -41.22 -2.05 46.85
CA GLY A 178 -41.98 -1.04 47.50
C GLY A 178 -41.88 -1.03 49.05
N GLN A 179 -41.29 -2.00 49.70
CA GLN A 179 -41.15 -2.09 51.14
C GLN A 179 -39.78 -1.58 51.60
N LYS A 180 -39.76 -0.93 52.78
CA LYS A 180 -38.50 -0.46 53.36
C LYS A 180 -37.66 -1.63 53.85
N VAL A 181 -36.38 -1.62 53.55
CA VAL A 181 -35.37 -2.59 53.97
C VAL A 181 -34.53 -1.97 55.07
N ASP A 182 -34.62 -2.56 56.28
CA ASP A 182 -33.78 -2.12 57.40
C ASP A 182 -32.48 -2.92 57.43
N PHE A 183 -31.39 -2.25 57.00
CA PHE A 183 -30.06 -2.87 56.80
C PHE A 183 -29.02 -2.43 57.84
N GLN A 184 -29.33 -1.39 58.61
CA GLN A 184 -28.43 -0.83 59.61
C GLN A 184 -28.32 -1.74 60.82
N TYR A 185 -27.09 -2.00 61.29
CA TYR A 185 -26.74 -2.91 62.39
C TYR A 185 -27.20 -4.39 62.20
N LYS A 186 -27.42 -4.83 60.96
CA LYS A 186 -27.87 -6.22 60.68
C LYS A 186 -26.83 -7.06 59.94
N ASN A 187 -25.54 -6.80 60.18
CA ASN A 187 -24.42 -7.52 59.55
C ASN A 187 -24.48 -7.50 58.00
N ALA A 188 -25.06 -6.43 57.40
CA ALA A 188 -25.01 -6.22 55.97
C ALA A 188 -23.58 -5.90 55.52
N PHE A 189 -23.23 -6.39 54.36
CA PHE A 189 -21.91 -6.06 53.76
C PHE A 189 -22.02 -5.87 52.26
N ILE A 190 -21.10 -5.06 51.69
CA ILE A 190 -21.04 -4.71 50.29
C ILE A 190 -20.01 -5.61 49.61
N VAL A 191 -20.43 -6.34 48.58
CA VAL A 191 -19.61 -7.30 47.84
C VAL A 191 -18.91 -6.63 46.65
N CYS A 192 -19.61 -5.72 45.97
CA CYS A 192 -19.12 -4.89 44.89
C CYS A 192 -19.52 -3.43 45.15
N GLU A 193 -18.59 -2.50 44.93
CA GLU A 193 -18.82 -1.07 45.24
C GLU A 193 -19.43 -0.29 44.07
N GLU A 194 -19.04 -0.55 42.84
CA GLU A 194 -19.52 0.18 41.65
C GLU A 194 -19.82 -0.76 40.47
N PRO A 195 -21.12 -1.08 40.24
CA PRO A 195 -22.31 -0.70 41.02
C PRO A 195 -22.41 -1.46 42.33
N ALA A 196 -23.10 -0.86 43.31
CA ALA A 196 -23.23 -1.47 44.64
C ALA A 196 -24.05 -2.76 44.59
N TRP A 197 -23.52 -3.83 45.22
CA TRP A 197 -24.20 -5.07 45.50
C TRP A 197 -24.04 -5.40 46.98
N MET A 198 -25.16 -5.56 47.68
CA MET A 198 -25.17 -5.68 49.15
C MET A 198 -25.82 -6.98 49.55
N ILE A 199 -25.19 -7.70 50.46
CA ILE A 199 -25.79 -8.89 51.13
C ILE A 199 -26.34 -8.46 52.49
N LEU A 200 -27.59 -8.84 52.72
CA LEU A 200 -28.30 -8.62 53.98
C LEU A 200 -29.20 -9.83 54.19
N GLU A 201 -29.10 -10.48 55.41
CA GLU A 201 -29.93 -11.63 55.83
C GLU A 201 -30.00 -12.71 54.72
N ASN A 202 -28.84 -13.06 54.12
CA ASN A 202 -28.65 -14.02 53.05
C ASN A 202 -29.34 -13.70 51.71
N LYS A 203 -29.71 -12.44 51.52
CA LYS A 203 -30.26 -11.94 50.26
C LYS A 203 -29.30 -10.98 49.62
N LEU A 204 -29.04 -11.17 48.32
CA LEU A 204 -28.20 -10.28 47.52
C LEU A 204 -29.08 -9.24 46.81
N TYR A 205 -28.87 -7.98 47.18
CA TYR A 205 -29.55 -6.81 46.65
C TYR A 205 -28.67 -6.15 45.61
N HIS A 206 -29.26 -5.78 44.48
CA HIS A 206 -28.70 -4.86 43.50
C HIS A 206 -29.63 -3.64 43.37
N PHE A 207 -29.11 -2.51 42.87
CA PHE A 207 -29.84 -1.25 42.85
C PHE A 207 -30.17 -0.79 41.41
N GLU A 208 -31.31 -0.08 41.21
CA GLU A 208 -31.79 0.40 39.93
C GLU A 208 -30.84 1.34 39.19
N LYS A 209 -30.09 2.12 39.95
CA LYS A 209 -29.09 3.05 39.43
C LYS A 209 -27.72 2.55 39.88
N ASP A 210 -26.68 2.95 39.15
CA ASP A 210 -25.29 2.68 39.52
C ASP A 210 -24.94 3.37 40.84
N VAL A 211 -25.46 2.80 41.91
CA VAL A 211 -25.25 3.27 43.31
C VAL A 211 -23.81 2.96 43.70
N ASP A 212 -23.07 4.00 44.09
CA ASP A 212 -21.75 3.83 44.69
C ASP A 212 -21.88 3.30 46.14
N GLY A 213 -21.42 2.07 46.36
CA GLY A 213 -21.44 1.41 47.67
C GLY A 213 -20.66 2.17 48.75
N LYS A 214 -19.65 2.96 48.39
CA LYS A 214 -18.92 3.84 49.31
C LYS A 214 -19.85 4.82 50.01
N LYS A 215 -20.96 5.20 49.38
CA LYS A 215 -21.99 6.11 49.98
C LYS A 215 -22.90 5.38 50.96
N LEU A 216 -23.08 4.06 50.85
CA LEU A 216 -23.88 3.23 51.73
C LEU A 216 -23.08 2.66 52.91
N ARG A 217 -21.77 2.38 52.70
CA ARG A 217 -20.88 1.76 53.72
C ARG A 217 -20.91 2.44 55.09
N PRO A 218 -20.92 3.79 55.27
CA PRO A 218 -20.99 4.42 56.56
C PRO A 218 -22.27 4.09 57.36
N PHE A 219 -23.35 3.72 56.66
CA PHE A 219 -24.65 3.50 57.28
C PHE A 219 -24.90 2.01 57.59
N LEU A 220 -23.99 1.12 57.30
CA LEU A 220 -24.07 -0.29 57.74
C LEU A 220 -24.08 -0.35 59.29
N ASN A 221 -23.30 0.54 59.93
CA ASN A 221 -23.13 0.61 61.41
C ASN A 221 -23.49 1.95 62.00
N LYS A 222 -24.27 2.80 61.28
CA LYS A 222 -24.75 4.12 61.78
C LYS A 222 -26.15 4.39 61.28
N LYS A 223 -27.03 4.93 62.11
CA LYS A 223 -28.39 5.32 61.69
C LYS A 223 -28.40 6.56 60.80
N PHE A 224 -27.58 7.53 61.12
CA PHE A 224 -27.46 8.79 60.40
C PHE A 224 -26.09 9.41 60.64
N ILE A 225 -25.68 10.31 59.73
CA ILE A 225 -24.52 11.18 59.88
C ILE A 225 -25.04 12.56 60.29
N VAL A 226 -24.40 13.18 61.27
CA VAL A 226 -24.69 14.57 61.73
C VAL A 226 -23.73 15.50 61.04
N ILE A 227 -24.25 16.52 60.37
CA ILE A 227 -23.48 17.60 59.75
C ILE A 227 -23.69 18.86 60.61
N PRO A 228 -22.67 19.28 61.39
CA PRO A 228 -22.75 20.50 62.17
C PRO A 228 -22.89 21.75 61.32
N LYS A 229 -23.63 22.74 61.78
CA LYS A 229 -23.88 24.01 61.12
C LYS A 229 -22.58 24.74 60.68
N SER A 230 -21.53 24.61 61.48
CA SER A 230 -20.23 25.23 61.23
C SER A 230 -19.52 24.78 59.98
N ILE A 231 -19.80 23.54 59.46
CA ILE A 231 -19.20 22.94 58.24
C ILE A 231 -20.25 22.69 57.17
N GLU A 232 -21.50 23.06 57.37
CA GLU A 232 -22.67 22.74 56.59
C GLU A 232 -22.48 23.24 55.14
N GLU A 233 -22.03 24.48 54.94
CA GLU A 233 -21.85 25.08 53.62
C GLU A 233 -20.81 24.32 52.78
N ASP A 234 -19.64 24.00 53.35
CA ASP A 234 -18.58 23.26 52.67
C ASP A 234 -19.01 21.82 52.35
N TYR A 235 -19.75 21.20 53.30
CA TYR A 235 -20.28 19.87 53.11
C TYR A 235 -21.34 19.83 52.01
N TYR A 236 -22.21 20.83 51.95
CA TYR A 236 -23.24 20.97 50.94
C TYR A 236 -22.62 21.20 49.55
N ARG A 237 -21.65 22.08 49.46
CA ARG A 237 -20.95 22.41 48.23
C ARG A 237 -20.20 21.22 47.66
N LYS A 238 -19.53 20.43 48.46
CA LYS A 238 -18.65 19.33 48.01
C LYS A 238 -19.37 17.99 47.97
N PHE A 239 -20.26 17.72 48.91
CA PHE A 239 -20.81 16.37 49.06
C PHE A 239 -22.30 16.30 48.71
N VAL A 240 -23.14 17.20 49.17
CA VAL A 240 -24.60 17.15 48.91
C VAL A 240 -24.89 17.42 47.42
N THR A 241 -24.18 18.33 46.78
CA THR A 241 -24.26 18.53 45.32
C THR A 241 -24.00 17.23 44.57
N SER A 242 -22.98 16.46 44.93
CA SER A 242 -22.63 15.16 44.32
C SER A 242 -23.75 14.13 44.54
N ILE A 243 -24.37 14.10 45.75
CA ILE A 243 -25.51 13.18 46.02
C ILE A 243 -26.74 13.57 45.19
N ILE A 244 -27.11 14.87 45.14
CA ILE A 244 -28.27 15.36 44.36
C ILE A 244 -28.04 15.10 42.85
N THR A 245 -26.81 15.12 42.37
CA THR A 245 -26.44 14.82 40.97
C THR A 245 -26.77 13.38 40.59
N MET A 246 -26.43 12.44 41.46
CA MET A 246 -26.49 11.01 41.16
C MET A 246 -27.76 10.31 41.65
N PHE A 247 -28.31 10.78 42.79
CA PHE A 247 -29.42 10.08 43.48
C PHE A 247 -30.67 10.94 43.60
N ASP A 248 -31.77 10.27 43.93
CA ASP A 248 -32.97 10.93 44.38
C ASP A 248 -32.79 11.33 45.84
N VAL A 249 -33.11 12.56 46.14
CA VAL A 249 -32.90 13.17 47.44
C VAL A 249 -34.20 13.75 47.95
N TYR A 250 -34.51 13.43 49.21
CA TYR A 250 -35.55 14.14 50.00
C TYR A 250 -34.88 15.13 50.94
N ALA A 251 -35.15 16.40 50.71
CA ALA A 251 -34.59 17.49 51.54
C ALA A 251 -35.67 18.18 52.34
N LYS A 252 -35.38 18.43 53.60
CA LYS A 252 -36.16 19.33 54.47
C LYS A 252 -35.24 20.40 55.02
N GLY A 253 -35.48 21.67 54.61
CA GLY A 253 -34.68 22.82 55.06
C GLY A 253 -33.70 23.36 54.04
N PHE A 254 -33.77 22.84 52.72
CA PHE A 254 -33.23 23.50 51.58
C PHE A 254 -34.02 23.07 50.32
N ASP A 255 -34.00 23.89 49.24
CA ASP A 255 -34.78 23.66 48.05
C ASP A 255 -33.94 23.09 46.89
N ILE A 256 -34.56 22.21 46.07
CA ILE A 256 -33.96 21.67 44.87
C ILE A 256 -34.83 22.07 43.67
N HIS A 257 -34.31 22.97 42.82
CA HIS A 257 -35.00 23.44 41.62
C HIS A 257 -34.46 22.65 40.42
N SER A 258 -35.36 21.97 39.69
CA SER A 258 -35.03 21.31 38.45
C SER A 258 -35.15 22.25 37.25
N GLU A 259 -34.08 22.49 36.53
CA GLU A 259 -34.04 23.36 35.37
C GLU A 259 -33.99 22.48 34.09
N ASN A 260 -34.87 22.77 33.11
CA ASN A 260 -34.93 22.09 31.84
C ASN A 260 -34.42 23.00 30.75
N TYR A 261 -33.31 22.61 30.12
CA TYR A 261 -32.74 23.27 28.93
C TYR A 261 -32.80 22.38 27.74
N ARG A 262 -32.84 22.99 26.52
CA ARG A 262 -32.69 22.25 25.26
C ARG A 262 -31.26 21.72 25.17
N CYS A 263 -31.11 20.43 24.81
CA CYS A 263 -29.84 19.82 24.53
C CYS A 263 -29.32 20.27 23.17
N VAL A 264 -28.09 20.79 23.11
CA VAL A 264 -27.37 21.13 21.90
C VAL A 264 -26.08 20.29 21.85
N PRO A 265 -25.94 19.37 20.87
CA PRO A 265 -24.70 18.63 20.69
C PRO A 265 -23.64 19.55 20.10
N VAL A 266 -22.48 19.65 20.76
CA VAL A 266 -21.34 20.50 20.36
C VAL A 266 -20.17 19.60 19.99
N LEU A 267 -19.73 19.66 18.74
CA LEU A 267 -18.55 18.99 18.25
C LEU A 267 -17.37 20.00 18.24
N SER A 268 -16.40 19.81 19.10
CA SER A 268 -15.24 20.69 19.22
C SER A 268 -14.03 20.07 18.56
N ILE A 269 -13.24 20.91 17.86
CA ILE A 269 -12.01 20.54 17.14
C ILE A 269 -10.82 21.21 17.84
N SER A 270 -9.79 20.44 18.15
CA SER A 270 -8.52 20.93 18.69
C SER A 270 -7.34 20.20 18.08
N GLU A 271 -6.21 20.88 17.91
CA GLU A 271 -4.96 20.24 17.45
C GLU A 271 -4.17 19.69 18.64
N GLN A 272 -3.54 18.55 18.45
CA GLN A 272 -2.62 17.96 19.43
C GLN A 272 -1.30 17.61 18.71
N LYS A 273 -0.21 18.24 19.16
CA LYS A 273 1.13 17.90 18.70
C LYS A 273 1.58 16.62 19.41
N THR A 274 1.79 15.56 18.67
CA THR A 274 2.36 14.31 19.19
C THR A 274 3.86 14.52 19.39
N LYS A 275 4.36 14.46 20.61
CA LYS A 275 5.80 14.32 20.87
C LYS A 275 6.18 12.89 20.49
N ASN A 276 6.81 12.70 19.34
CA ASN A 276 7.40 11.43 18.99
C ASN A 276 8.44 11.02 20.03
N GLN A 277 8.33 9.81 20.53
CA GLN A 277 9.40 9.12 21.22
C GLN A 277 10.62 9.06 20.30
N LEU A 278 11.77 9.48 20.84
CA LEU A 278 13.09 9.45 20.21
C LEU A 278 13.30 8.10 19.49
N VAL A 279 13.20 8.10 18.17
CA VAL A 279 13.88 7.11 17.35
C VAL A 279 15.31 7.62 17.21
N LEU A 280 16.27 6.86 17.70
CA LEU A 280 17.70 7.08 17.47
C LEU A 280 17.92 6.98 15.95
N VAL A 281 18.06 8.12 15.29
CA VAL A 281 18.44 8.19 13.87
C VAL A 281 19.94 8.44 13.82
N ASP A 282 20.65 7.52 13.16
CA ASP A 282 22.05 7.70 12.78
C ASP A 282 22.21 8.98 11.97
N SER A 283 23.07 9.85 12.48
CA SER A 283 23.41 11.12 11.87
C SER A 283 24.44 10.91 10.76
N ASP A 284 24.00 10.65 9.52
CA ASP A 284 24.83 10.94 8.34
C ASP A 284 24.02 10.97 7.03
N SER A 285 23.14 11.96 6.86
CA SER A 285 22.69 12.37 5.52
C SER A 285 22.15 13.79 5.62
N GLY A 286 22.95 14.76 5.14
CA GLY A 286 22.60 16.18 5.07
C GLY A 286 21.54 16.49 4.01
N ALA A 287 20.28 16.07 4.25
CA ALA A 287 19.11 16.57 3.57
C ALA A 287 18.30 17.42 4.56
N PRO A 288 17.65 18.52 4.15
CA PRO A 288 16.86 19.35 5.07
C PRO A 288 15.72 18.51 5.64
N GLU A 289 15.65 18.46 6.97
CA GLU A 289 14.56 17.82 7.71
C GLU A 289 13.22 18.43 7.29
N GLU A 290 12.39 17.69 6.56
CA GLU A 290 10.96 17.96 6.53
C GLU A 290 10.44 17.65 7.94
N ASP A 291 9.80 18.62 8.56
CA ASP A 291 9.17 18.54 9.88
C ASP A 291 8.04 17.46 9.84
N THR A 292 8.40 16.22 10.13
CA THR A 292 7.50 15.05 10.11
C THR A 292 6.68 14.90 11.40
N SER A 293 6.47 15.99 12.16
CA SER A 293 5.50 15.99 13.23
C SER A 293 4.08 15.94 12.63
N GLU A 294 3.51 14.76 12.51
CA GLU A 294 2.10 14.59 12.13
C GLU A 294 1.22 15.27 13.18
N THR A 295 0.68 16.42 12.83
CA THR A 295 -0.31 17.12 13.66
C THR A 295 -1.60 16.29 13.64
N GLN A 296 -2.01 15.77 14.81
CA GLN A 296 -3.28 15.07 14.97
C GLN A 296 -4.36 16.04 15.41
N VAL A 297 -5.58 15.80 14.96
CA VAL A 297 -6.77 16.54 15.35
C VAL A 297 -7.60 15.68 16.29
N VAL A 298 -7.98 16.26 17.41
CA VAL A 298 -8.91 15.69 18.38
C VAL A 298 -10.30 16.26 18.13
N LEU A 299 -11.23 15.41 17.72
CA LEU A 299 -12.65 15.71 17.70
C LEU A 299 -13.25 15.30 19.04
N SER A 300 -13.92 16.20 19.74
CA SER A 300 -14.54 15.93 21.03
C SER A 300 -15.99 16.32 21.05
N LEU A 301 -16.84 15.40 21.56
CA LEU A 301 -18.28 15.63 21.70
C LEU A 301 -18.63 16.10 23.11
N ALA A 302 -19.43 17.15 23.19
CA ALA A 302 -20.06 17.60 24.43
C ALA A 302 -21.53 17.93 24.17
N PHE A 303 -22.34 17.91 25.21
CA PHE A 303 -23.74 18.30 25.15
C PHE A 303 -23.95 19.56 26.01
N GLN A 304 -24.47 20.62 25.40
CA GLN A 304 -24.71 21.89 26.05
C GLN A 304 -26.19 22.03 26.44
N TYR A 305 -26.41 22.37 27.70
CA TYR A 305 -27.72 22.68 28.31
C TYR A 305 -27.68 24.08 28.89
N GLY A 306 -28.06 25.10 28.12
CA GLY A 306 -27.89 26.48 28.48
C GLY A 306 -26.44 26.83 28.79
N LYS A 307 -26.12 27.22 30.06
CA LYS A 307 -24.76 27.52 30.51
C LYS A 307 -23.95 26.31 30.95
N TYR A 308 -24.55 25.11 30.97
CA TYR A 308 -23.92 23.87 31.45
C TYR A 308 -23.47 23.02 30.30
N THR A 309 -22.25 22.47 30.38
CA THR A 309 -21.67 21.57 29.37
C THR A 309 -21.35 20.22 29.99
N PHE A 310 -21.90 19.15 29.39
CA PHE A 310 -21.64 17.77 29.79
C PHE A 310 -20.73 17.11 28.76
N ARG A 311 -19.62 16.58 29.22
CA ARG A 311 -18.74 15.77 28.36
C ARG A 311 -19.34 14.38 28.18
N PHE A 312 -19.06 13.77 27.05
CA PHE A 312 -19.54 12.43 26.73
C PHE A 312 -19.01 11.33 27.65
N ASP A 313 -17.81 11.52 28.21
CA ASP A 313 -17.15 10.60 29.15
C ASP A 313 -17.79 10.59 30.55
N SER A 314 -18.66 11.53 30.86
CA SER A 314 -19.31 11.69 32.15
C SER A 314 -20.73 11.07 32.19
N PHE A 315 -20.90 9.87 31.61
CA PHE A 315 -22.21 9.15 31.67
C PHE A 315 -22.70 8.78 33.05
N SER A 316 -21.80 8.76 34.04
CA SER A 316 -22.16 8.52 35.46
C SER A 316 -23.03 9.60 36.08
N ALA A 317 -23.04 10.81 35.52
CA ALA A 317 -23.82 11.92 36.03
C ALA A 317 -25.06 12.21 35.16
N SER A 318 -26.22 11.77 35.60
CA SER A 318 -27.51 12.04 34.92
C SER A 318 -27.97 13.51 35.04
N SER A 319 -27.29 14.32 35.82
CA SER A 319 -27.61 15.75 36.06
C SER A 319 -26.38 16.50 36.54
N ASN A 320 -26.37 17.81 36.42
CA ASN A 320 -25.42 18.71 37.05
C ASN A 320 -26.15 19.54 38.10
N VAL A 321 -25.50 19.80 39.24
CA VAL A 321 -26.08 20.54 40.35
C VAL A 321 -25.13 21.66 40.77
N SER A 322 -25.64 22.87 40.78
CA SER A 322 -24.98 24.04 41.37
C SER A 322 -25.74 24.51 42.61
N MET A 323 -25.00 24.99 43.64
CA MET A 323 -25.55 25.49 44.88
C MET A 323 -25.46 27.01 44.88
N GLU A 324 -26.58 27.66 45.19
CA GLU A 324 -26.65 29.10 45.53
C GLU A 324 -27.07 29.26 47.02
N LYS A 325 -26.41 30.16 47.69
CA LYS A 325 -26.78 30.52 49.11
C LYS A 325 -27.45 31.89 49.15
N LYS A 326 -28.64 31.93 49.63
CA LYS A 326 -29.41 33.19 49.86
C LYS A 326 -29.70 33.40 51.36
N GLY A 327 -28.88 34.23 52.02
CA GLY A 327 -28.97 34.37 53.43
C GLY A 327 -28.59 33.08 54.20
N ASP A 328 -29.52 32.52 54.97
CA ASP A 328 -29.35 31.23 55.66
C ASP A 328 -29.91 30.03 54.88
N ASP A 329 -30.53 30.28 53.68
CA ASP A 329 -31.15 29.27 52.89
C ASP A 329 -30.23 28.80 51.74
N TYR A 330 -30.32 27.52 51.40
CA TYR A 330 -29.59 26.91 50.29
C TYR A 330 -30.56 26.49 49.21
N ILE A 331 -30.21 26.83 47.94
CA ILE A 331 -30.96 26.45 46.75
C ILE A 331 -30.04 25.67 45.85
N PHE A 332 -30.43 24.46 45.42
CA PHE A 332 -29.72 23.63 44.48
C PHE A 332 -30.42 23.69 43.13
N HIS A 333 -29.70 24.08 42.10
CA HIS A 333 -30.15 24.08 40.70
C HIS A 333 -29.72 22.80 40.04
N LYS A 334 -30.64 21.90 39.76
CA LYS A 334 -30.39 20.60 39.11
C LYS A 334 -30.77 20.67 37.64
N VAL A 335 -29.79 20.50 36.76
CA VAL A 335 -30.03 20.40 35.30
C VAL A 335 -30.04 18.92 34.92
N LYS A 336 -31.17 18.48 34.39
CA LYS A 336 -31.38 17.10 34.01
C LYS A 336 -30.96 16.91 32.53
N ARG A 337 -30.18 15.87 32.24
CA ARG A 337 -29.78 15.49 30.89
C ARG A 337 -30.87 14.69 30.18
N ASP A 338 -31.01 14.90 28.88
CA ASP A 338 -31.88 14.10 28.00
C ASP A 338 -31.04 12.98 27.37
N LEU A 339 -30.79 11.91 28.11
CA LEU A 339 -29.97 10.78 27.69
C LEU A 339 -30.50 10.06 26.45
N PRO A 340 -31.83 9.90 26.22
CA PRO A 340 -32.37 9.37 24.98
C PRO A 340 -31.97 10.19 23.76
N LEU A 341 -32.11 11.53 23.82
CA LEU A 341 -31.71 12.43 22.74
C LEU A 341 -30.21 12.42 22.50
N GLU A 342 -29.40 12.41 23.56
CA GLU A 342 -27.96 12.30 23.44
C GLU A 342 -27.52 11.01 22.76
N LYS A 343 -28.15 9.86 23.06
CA LYS A 343 -27.94 8.59 22.39
C LYS A 343 -28.35 8.62 20.90
N GLU A 344 -29.42 9.32 20.56
CA GLU A 344 -29.83 9.54 19.18
C GLU A 344 -28.74 10.30 18.40
N LYS A 345 -28.23 11.40 18.97
CA LYS A 345 -27.18 12.21 18.34
C LYS A 345 -25.87 11.42 18.17
N LEU A 346 -25.55 10.52 19.09
CA LEU A 346 -24.44 9.59 18.97
C LEU A 346 -24.59 8.63 17.79
N LYS A 347 -25.81 8.07 17.60
CA LYS A 347 -26.09 7.21 16.46
C LYS A 347 -25.91 7.95 15.13
N VAL A 348 -26.23 9.23 15.07
CA VAL A 348 -25.96 10.06 13.89
C VAL A 348 -24.45 10.11 13.60
N LEU A 349 -23.61 10.39 14.60
CA LEU A 349 -22.15 10.39 14.41
C LEU A 349 -21.61 9.02 13.98
N GLN A 350 -22.13 7.93 14.55
CA GLN A 350 -21.76 6.58 14.17
C GLN A 350 -22.16 6.24 12.73
N SER A 351 -23.35 6.68 12.29
CA SER A 351 -23.80 6.49 10.90
C SER A 351 -22.94 7.27 9.89
N LEU A 352 -22.30 8.36 10.34
CA LEU A 352 -21.33 9.15 9.57
C LEU A 352 -19.90 8.59 9.66
N GLY A 353 -19.73 7.39 10.23
CA GLY A 353 -18.42 6.71 10.33
C GLY A 353 -17.55 7.16 11.52
N MET A 354 -18.07 7.95 12.46
CA MET A 354 -17.34 8.41 13.62
C MET A 354 -17.51 7.45 14.82
N SER A 355 -16.41 6.89 15.30
CA SER A 355 -16.37 6.05 16.50
C SER A 355 -15.61 6.75 17.63
N LEU A 356 -16.34 7.28 18.60
CA LEU A 356 -15.78 8.01 19.73
C LEU A 356 -15.34 7.07 20.85
N GLN A 357 -14.11 7.18 21.30
CA GLN A 357 -13.61 6.54 22.52
C GLN A 357 -13.53 7.60 23.62
N ASN A 358 -14.26 7.39 24.70
CA ASN A 358 -14.38 8.36 25.81
C ASN A 358 -14.74 9.79 25.33
N GLY A 359 -15.67 9.88 24.36
CA GLY A 359 -16.12 11.15 23.79
C GLY A 359 -15.14 11.86 22.88
N LYS A 360 -14.04 11.22 22.49
CA LYS A 360 -12.99 11.78 21.64
C LYS A 360 -12.63 10.82 20.53
N MET A 361 -12.20 11.37 19.40
CA MET A 361 -11.60 10.66 18.29
C MET A 361 -10.34 11.41 17.84
N LEU A 362 -9.22 10.69 17.67
CA LEU A 362 -7.98 11.22 17.12
C LEU A 362 -7.89 10.80 15.65
N LEU A 363 -7.66 11.78 14.79
CA LEU A 363 -7.48 11.56 13.36
C LEU A 363 -6.29 12.38 12.84
N PRO A 364 -5.62 11.93 11.77
CA PRO A 364 -4.74 12.79 11.00
C PRO A 364 -5.49 14.04 10.55
N LYS A 365 -4.83 15.18 10.50
CA LYS A 365 -5.47 16.49 10.24
C LYS A 365 -6.30 16.50 8.97
N THR A 366 -5.73 16.02 7.86
CA THR A 366 -6.42 15.97 6.57
C THR A 366 -7.66 15.08 6.57
N GLU A 367 -7.59 13.94 7.27
CA GLU A 367 -8.72 13.01 7.41
C GLU A 367 -9.84 13.62 8.24
N ALA A 368 -9.51 14.25 9.38
CA ALA A 368 -10.47 14.93 10.25
C ALA A 368 -11.24 16.03 9.52
N PHE A 369 -10.54 16.89 8.75
CA PHE A 369 -11.17 17.95 7.98
C PHE A 369 -11.92 17.42 6.77
N SER A 370 -11.45 16.38 6.09
CA SER A 370 -12.18 15.73 4.99
C SER A 370 -13.49 15.12 5.49
N TRP A 371 -13.46 14.42 6.62
CA TRP A 371 -14.66 13.88 7.26
C TRP A 371 -15.64 15.02 7.64
N LEU A 372 -15.15 16.07 8.27
CA LEU A 372 -15.96 17.20 8.68
C LEU A 372 -16.65 17.87 7.50
N GLN A 373 -15.92 18.15 6.42
CA GLN A 373 -16.45 18.81 5.22
C GLN A 373 -17.50 17.94 4.52
N ALA A 374 -17.30 16.63 4.45
CA ALA A 374 -18.24 15.67 3.86
C ALA A 374 -19.51 15.54 4.71
N SER A 375 -19.39 15.57 6.05
CA SER A 375 -20.50 15.38 6.99
C SER A 375 -21.17 16.68 7.41
N TYR A 376 -20.59 17.83 7.09
CA TYR A 376 -21.05 19.15 7.55
C TYR A 376 -22.55 19.41 7.34
N PRO A 377 -23.13 19.17 6.14
CA PRO A 377 -24.55 19.42 5.93
C PRO A 377 -25.45 18.58 6.85
N GLN A 378 -25.12 17.31 7.01
CA GLN A 378 -25.88 16.35 7.82
C GLN A 378 -25.76 16.66 9.33
N LEU A 379 -24.58 17.13 9.77
CA LEU A 379 -24.37 17.56 11.16
C LEU A 379 -25.19 18.80 11.50
N ILE A 380 -25.22 19.79 10.61
CA ILE A 380 -26.05 21.01 10.82
C ILE A 380 -27.54 20.67 10.81
N GLU A 381 -28.00 19.84 9.87
CA GLU A 381 -29.39 19.37 9.83
C GLU A 381 -29.78 18.60 11.09
N ALA A 382 -28.86 17.79 11.63
CA ALA A 382 -29.04 17.09 12.90
C ALA A 382 -28.92 17.99 14.13
N GLY A 383 -28.66 19.29 13.96
CA GLY A 383 -28.60 20.30 15.03
C GLY A 383 -27.31 20.33 15.83
N PHE A 384 -26.19 19.85 15.27
CA PHE A 384 -24.86 19.99 15.90
C PHE A 384 -24.33 21.40 15.73
N GLU A 385 -23.71 21.91 16.79
CA GLU A 385 -22.85 23.08 16.72
C GLU A 385 -21.39 22.64 16.59
N ILE A 386 -20.66 23.22 15.62
CA ILE A 386 -19.27 22.90 15.35
C ILE A 386 -18.43 24.08 15.82
N SER A 387 -17.46 23.82 16.72
CA SER A 387 -16.61 24.84 17.30
C SER A 387 -15.14 24.44 17.24
N GLN A 388 -14.25 25.45 17.20
CA GLN A 388 -12.80 25.24 17.30
C GLN A 388 -12.34 25.77 18.66
N GLN A 389 -11.56 24.94 19.37
CA GLN A 389 -10.79 25.39 20.52
C GLN A 389 -9.49 26.01 20.00
N VAL A 390 -9.39 27.35 20.05
CA VAL A 390 -8.21 28.09 19.59
C VAL A 390 -7.11 27.92 20.62
N GLU A 391 -6.01 27.26 20.25
CA GLU A 391 -4.79 27.24 21.04
C GLU A 391 -3.99 28.55 20.92
N SER A 392 -2.93 28.69 21.71
CA SER A 392 -2.08 29.89 21.81
C SER A 392 -1.48 30.40 20.51
N ASP A 393 -1.46 29.62 19.43
CA ASP A 393 -0.90 30.00 18.11
C ASP A 393 -1.88 30.82 17.24
N GLY A 394 -3.11 31.05 17.66
CA GLY A 394 -4.08 31.94 17.00
C GLY A 394 -4.59 31.48 15.63
N LYS A 395 -4.29 30.23 15.19
CA LYS A 395 -4.74 29.70 13.89
C LYS A 395 -6.24 29.43 13.93
N LYS A 396 -6.97 30.02 13.00
CA LYS A 396 -8.40 29.78 12.81
C LYS A 396 -8.63 29.00 11.55
N TYR A 397 -9.22 27.83 11.65
CA TYR A 397 -9.54 26.96 10.52
C TYR A 397 -10.95 27.19 9.99
N PHE A 398 -11.08 27.06 8.68
CA PHE A 398 -12.36 27.02 8.02
C PHE A 398 -13.06 25.68 8.29
N LEU A 399 -14.23 25.68 8.90
CA LEU A 399 -14.97 24.50 9.33
C LEU A 399 -16.18 24.17 8.44
N GLY A 400 -16.41 24.95 7.38
CA GLY A 400 -17.53 24.80 6.48
C GLY A 400 -17.32 23.71 5.41
N TYR A 401 -18.30 23.57 4.52
CA TYR A 401 -18.21 22.64 3.39
C TYR A 401 -17.30 23.16 2.28
N SER A 402 -16.68 22.21 1.55
CA SER A 402 -15.94 22.51 0.31
C SER A 402 -16.54 21.76 -0.87
N LYS A 403 -16.53 22.36 -2.05
CA LYS A 403 -17.09 21.79 -3.28
C LYS A 403 -16.19 22.08 -4.47
N ILE A 404 -15.98 21.09 -5.31
CA ILE A 404 -15.37 21.24 -6.63
C ILE A 404 -16.37 20.75 -7.68
N GLU A 405 -16.62 21.57 -8.68
CA GLU A 405 -17.45 21.23 -9.83
C GLU A 405 -16.56 21.33 -11.07
N VAL A 406 -16.56 20.29 -11.88
CA VAL A 406 -15.79 20.23 -13.13
C VAL A 406 -16.75 19.96 -14.28
N THR A 407 -16.71 20.83 -15.30
CA THR A 407 -17.44 20.65 -16.55
C THR A 407 -16.42 20.53 -17.68
N ILE A 408 -16.52 19.47 -18.47
CA ILE A 408 -15.63 19.17 -19.59
C ILE A 408 -16.41 19.22 -20.88
N THR A 409 -16.02 20.09 -21.81
CA THR A 409 -16.67 20.23 -23.12
C THR A 409 -15.70 19.88 -24.25
N GLU A 410 -16.20 19.21 -25.30
CA GLU A 410 -15.38 18.84 -26.44
C GLU A 410 -15.08 20.07 -27.31
N GLY A 411 -13.76 20.39 -27.49
CA GLY A 411 -13.24 21.30 -28.50
C GLY A 411 -12.79 20.57 -29.77
N ASN A 412 -12.14 21.28 -30.72
CA ASN A 412 -11.67 20.67 -31.98
C ASN A 412 -10.58 19.61 -31.75
N ASP A 413 -9.48 19.98 -31.05
CA ASP A 413 -8.32 19.13 -30.80
C ASP A 413 -8.07 18.88 -29.31
N TRP A 414 -8.90 19.44 -28.44
CA TRP A 414 -8.81 19.34 -26.96
C TRP A 414 -10.18 19.33 -26.32
N PHE A 415 -10.20 19.12 -25.01
CA PHE A 415 -11.34 19.34 -24.14
C PHE A 415 -11.16 20.65 -23.40
N ASP A 416 -12.16 21.50 -23.41
CA ASP A 416 -12.19 22.70 -22.58
C ASP A 416 -12.65 22.35 -21.17
N ILE A 417 -11.93 22.79 -20.16
CA ILE A 417 -12.17 22.49 -18.76
C ILE A 417 -12.68 23.74 -18.05
N HIS A 418 -13.91 23.67 -17.53
CA HIS A 418 -14.50 24.68 -16.69
C HIS A 418 -14.61 24.16 -15.27
N THR A 419 -14.08 24.91 -14.30
CA THR A 419 -14.04 24.49 -12.91
C THR A 419 -14.55 25.58 -11.99
N LEU A 420 -15.34 25.17 -11.00
CA LEU A 420 -15.81 26.03 -9.91
C LEU A 420 -15.39 25.37 -8.58
N VAL A 421 -14.55 26.06 -7.82
CA VAL A 421 -14.05 25.58 -6.53
C VAL A 421 -14.54 26.53 -5.44
N LYS A 422 -15.29 26.00 -4.47
CA LYS A 422 -15.84 26.77 -3.36
C LYS A 422 -15.44 26.21 -2.01
N PHE A 423 -15.15 27.11 -1.08
CA PHE A 423 -15.03 26.84 0.36
C PHE A 423 -16.06 27.75 1.06
N GLY A 424 -17.24 27.21 1.40
CA GLY A 424 -18.39 28.01 1.80
C GLY A 424 -18.77 29.01 0.72
N ASP A 425 -18.74 30.29 1.08
CA ASP A 425 -19.06 31.39 0.18
C ASP A 425 -17.85 31.90 -0.66
N PHE A 426 -16.64 31.37 -0.37
CA PHE A 426 -15.41 31.79 -1.07
C PHE A 426 -15.16 30.95 -2.32
N GLU A 427 -15.04 31.64 -3.45
CA GLU A 427 -14.64 31.04 -4.71
C GLU A 427 -13.12 31.12 -4.87
N ILE A 428 -12.47 29.97 -5.12
CA ILE A 428 -11.01 29.85 -5.23
C ILE A 428 -10.61 29.64 -6.68
N PRO A 429 -9.69 30.44 -7.23
CA PRO A 429 -9.20 30.26 -8.59
C PRO A 429 -8.60 28.85 -8.78
N PHE A 430 -9.03 28.19 -9.86
CA PHE A 430 -8.58 26.83 -10.20
C PHE A 430 -7.05 26.68 -10.25
N LEU A 431 -6.36 27.67 -10.84
CA LEU A 431 -4.90 27.66 -10.92
C LEU A 431 -4.23 27.64 -9.53
N LYS A 432 -4.79 28.36 -8.55
CA LYS A 432 -4.30 28.35 -7.18
C LYS A 432 -4.45 26.96 -6.56
N LEU A 433 -5.63 26.36 -6.69
CA LEU A 433 -5.89 24.99 -6.17
C LEU A 433 -4.99 23.97 -6.86
N ARG A 434 -4.90 24.01 -8.20
CA ARG A 434 -4.01 23.14 -8.99
C ARG A 434 -2.58 23.16 -8.47
N ASN A 435 -2.02 24.35 -8.27
CA ASN A 435 -0.64 24.50 -7.80
C ASN A 435 -0.47 23.94 -6.38
N LEU A 436 -1.44 24.13 -5.51
CA LEU A 436 -1.41 23.58 -4.14
C LEU A 436 -1.46 22.05 -4.16
N ILE A 437 -2.34 21.45 -4.96
CA ILE A 437 -2.47 19.99 -5.07
C ILE A 437 -1.21 19.36 -5.68
N LEU A 438 -0.67 19.94 -6.77
CA LEU A 438 0.56 19.44 -7.39
C LEU A 438 1.80 19.58 -6.47
N GLN A 439 1.83 20.59 -5.59
CA GLN A 439 2.86 20.75 -4.57
C GLN A 439 2.60 19.94 -3.30
N ARG A 440 1.50 19.17 -3.25
CA ARG A 440 1.03 18.42 -2.06
C ARG A 440 0.86 19.30 -0.83
N LYS A 441 0.57 20.58 -0.99
CA LYS A 441 0.25 21.48 0.11
C LYS A 441 -1.18 21.23 0.56
N LYS A 442 -1.32 20.89 1.84
CA LYS A 442 -2.60 20.48 2.43
C LYS A 442 -3.44 21.66 2.93
N GLU A 443 -2.84 22.84 3.08
CA GLU A 443 -3.44 24.01 3.70
C GLU A 443 -3.16 25.30 2.89
N PHE A 444 -4.13 26.21 2.93
CA PHE A 444 -3.96 27.56 2.39
C PHE A 444 -4.89 28.57 3.08
N ALA A 445 -4.50 29.86 3.05
CA ALA A 445 -5.31 30.93 3.63
C ALA A 445 -6.43 31.37 2.66
N LEU A 446 -7.66 31.44 3.19
CA LEU A 446 -8.81 32.06 2.54
C LEU A 446 -8.73 33.59 2.59
N PRO A 447 -9.54 34.33 1.79
CA PRO A 447 -9.54 35.79 1.79
C PRO A 447 -9.86 36.46 3.14
N ASN A 448 -10.60 35.76 4.03
CA ASN A 448 -10.93 36.22 5.38
C ASN A 448 -9.85 35.92 6.42
N GLY A 449 -8.73 35.29 6.04
CA GLY A 449 -7.63 34.92 6.91
C GLY A 449 -7.78 33.56 7.61
N GLU A 450 -8.89 32.86 7.44
CA GLU A 450 -9.05 31.48 7.93
C GLU A 450 -8.22 30.51 7.07
N ILE A 451 -7.74 29.42 7.68
CA ILE A 451 -6.96 28.38 6.99
C ILE A 451 -7.92 27.29 6.51
N ALA A 452 -7.98 27.11 5.20
CA ALA A 452 -8.71 25.99 4.60
C ALA A 452 -7.78 24.78 4.45
N VAL A 453 -8.28 23.62 4.81
CA VAL A 453 -7.63 22.31 4.60
C VAL A 453 -8.25 21.67 3.35
N ILE A 454 -7.41 21.31 2.37
CA ILE A 454 -7.86 20.66 1.13
C ILE A 454 -8.23 19.19 1.46
N PRO A 455 -9.43 18.72 1.06
CA PRO A 455 -9.85 17.34 1.28
C PRO A 455 -8.84 16.34 0.71
N GLU A 456 -8.45 15.31 1.47
CA GLU A 456 -7.50 14.29 1.02
C GLU A 456 -7.98 13.58 -0.25
N VAL A 457 -9.29 13.42 -0.38
CA VAL A 457 -9.94 12.81 -1.56
C VAL A 457 -9.64 13.61 -2.85
N TRP A 458 -9.46 14.93 -2.77
CA TRP A 458 -9.14 15.75 -3.96
C TRP A 458 -7.72 15.49 -4.48
N PHE A 459 -6.78 15.09 -3.61
CA PHE A 459 -5.42 14.72 -4.03
C PHE A 459 -5.38 13.39 -4.81
N THR A 460 -6.36 12.52 -4.59
CA THR A 460 -6.45 11.25 -5.30
C THR A 460 -7.36 11.35 -6.53
N GLN A 461 -8.54 11.95 -6.38
CA GLN A 461 -9.55 12.00 -7.45
C GLN A 461 -9.23 12.98 -8.58
N TYR A 462 -8.59 14.11 -8.27
CA TYR A 462 -8.33 15.16 -9.26
C TYR A 462 -6.85 15.34 -9.60
N SER A 463 -5.92 14.60 -8.99
CA SER A 463 -4.47 14.76 -9.21
C SER A 463 -4.08 14.59 -10.68
N GLU A 464 -4.65 13.62 -11.38
CA GLU A 464 -4.39 13.38 -12.80
C GLU A 464 -4.94 14.50 -13.66
N LEU A 465 -6.18 14.96 -13.40
CA LEU A 465 -6.74 16.11 -14.09
C LEU A 465 -5.83 17.34 -13.95
N PHE A 466 -5.44 17.66 -12.72
CA PHE A 466 -4.56 18.80 -12.46
C PHE A 466 -3.17 18.66 -13.07
N ALA A 467 -2.65 17.43 -13.19
CA ALA A 467 -1.35 17.20 -13.80
C ALA A 467 -1.37 17.37 -15.33
N PHE A 468 -2.47 16.97 -15.96
CA PHE A 468 -2.56 16.91 -17.43
C PHE A 468 -3.18 18.16 -18.06
N VAL A 469 -3.91 18.98 -17.29
CA VAL A 469 -4.51 20.22 -17.77
C VAL A 469 -3.43 21.26 -18.13
N GLU A 470 -3.54 21.81 -19.32
CA GLU A 470 -2.69 22.89 -19.83
C GLU A 470 -3.45 24.23 -19.83
N HIS A 471 -2.70 25.36 -19.69
CA HIS A 471 -3.27 26.71 -19.75
C HIS A 471 -3.36 27.17 -21.20
N HIS A 472 -4.51 27.72 -21.63
CA HIS A 472 -4.71 28.27 -22.97
C HIS A 472 -4.71 29.80 -22.94
N HIS A 473 -4.42 30.47 -24.08
CA HIS A 473 -4.19 31.88 -24.20
C HIS A 473 -5.32 32.84 -23.73
N ASN A 474 -6.52 32.36 -23.41
CA ASN A 474 -7.68 33.16 -22.98
C ASN A 474 -8.18 32.80 -21.57
N ASP A 475 -7.29 32.61 -20.59
CA ASP A 475 -7.63 32.21 -19.22
C ASP A 475 -8.44 30.88 -19.09
N GLY A 476 -8.54 30.11 -20.18
CA GLY A 476 -9.16 28.80 -20.20
C GLY A 476 -8.18 27.69 -19.90
N PHE A 477 -8.70 26.55 -19.46
CA PHE A 477 -7.94 25.34 -19.24
C PHE A 477 -8.34 24.30 -20.28
N ILE A 478 -7.35 23.59 -20.84
CA ILE A 478 -7.58 22.56 -21.85
C ILE A 478 -6.94 21.24 -21.44
N LEU A 479 -7.57 20.15 -21.87
CA LEU A 479 -7.06 18.79 -21.74
C LEU A 479 -7.00 18.18 -23.16
N LYS A 480 -5.85 17.63 -23.54
CA LYS A 480 -5.69 17.03 -24.87
C LYS A 480 -6.57 15.82 -25.07
N LYS A 481 -7.03 15.57 -26.30
CA LYS A 481 -7.98 14.47 -26.62
C LYS A 481 -7.47 13.08 -26.27
N HIS A 482 -6.15 12.88 -26.21
CA HIS A 482 -5.60 11.59 -25.80
C HIS A 482 -5.83 11.24 -24.31
N HIS A 483 -6.31 12.19 -23.50
CA HIS A 483 -6.77 11.92 -22.14
C HIS A 483 -8.28 11.54 -22.07
N LEU A 484 -8.86 11.06 -23.18
CA LEU A 484 -10.27 10.68 -23.23
C LEU A 484 -10.64 9.66 -22.13
N SER A 485 -9.77 8.70 -21.82
CA SER A 485 -9.99 7.73 -20.75
C SER A 485 -10.16 8.41 -19.38
N LEU A 486 -9.37 9.44 -19.08
CA LEU A 486 -9.52 10.20 -17.84
C LEU A 486 -10.87 10.93 -17.79
N VAL A 487 -11.29 11.54 -18.91
CA VAL A 487 -12.59 12.23 -19.00
C VAL A 487 -13.74 11.25 -18.75
N GLN A 488 -13.67 10.05 -19.33
CA GLN A 488 -14.66 9.00 -19.16
C GLN A 488 -14.69 8.42 -17.74
N ASP A 489 -13.53 8.25 -17.11
CA ASP A 489 -13.43 7.82 -15.71
C ASP A 489 -14.05 8.87 -14.78
N MET A 490 -13.74 10.15 -15.00
CA MET A 490 -14.33 11.24 -14.21
C MET A 490 -15.86 11.33 -14.38
N GLU A 491 -16.38 11.07 -15.56
CA GLU A 491 -17.84 11.02 -15.80
C GLU A 491 -18.47 9.83 -15.07
N ARG A 492 -17.89 8.63 -15.21
CA ARG A 492 -18.37 7.41 -14.55
C ARG A 492 -18.38 7.56 -13.02
N ASP A 493 -17.34 8.17 -12.47
CA ASP A 493 -17.19 8.36 -11.03
C ASP A 493 -17.92 9.62 -10.53
N SER A 494 -18.71 10.28 -11.39
CA SER A 494 -19.49 11.50 -11.11
C SER A 494 -18.63 12.68 -10.62
N LEU A 495 -17.37 12.73 -11.02
CA LEU A 495 -16.42 13.80 -10.67
C LEU A 495 -16.48 14.99 -11.62
N ALA A 496 -16.99 14.79 -12.82
CA ALA A 496 -17.16 15.83 -13.83
C ALA A 496 -18.45 15.64 -14.64
N THR A 497 -19.02 16.74 -15.11
CA THR A 497 -20.08 16.73 -16.13
C THR A 497 -19.43 16.86 -17.51
N THR A 498 -19.73 15.93 -18.42
CA THR A 498 -19.11 15.91 -19.76
C THR A 498 -20.13 16.24 -20.85
N ILE A 499 -19.67 17.01 -21.85
CA ILE A 499 -20.43 17.32 -23.06
C ILE A 499 -19.57 16.90 -24.26
N MET A 500 -19.82 15.71 -24.79
CA MET A 500 -19.03 15.11 -25.87
C MET A 500 -19.93 14.68 -27.06
N SER A 501 -19.34 14.66 -28.26
CA SER A 501 -20.00 14.18 -29.47
C SER A 501 -20.22 12.65 -29.42
N ARG A 502 -21.24 12.15 -30.12
CA ARG A 502 -21.50 10.72 -30.26
C ARG A 502 -20.31 9.94 -30.87
N LYS A 503 -19.48 10.60 -31.67
CA LYS A 503 -18.29 9.98 -32.27
C LYS A 503 -17.24 9.67 -31.20
N LEU A 504 -16.98 10.58 -30.25
CA LEU A 504 -16.06 10.35 -29.15
C LEU A 504 -16.62 9.43 -28.07
N GLN A 505 -17.94 9.43 -27.85
CA GLN A 505 -18.57 8.47 -26.95
C GLN A 505 -18.41 7.02 -27.40
N LYS A 506 -18.42 6.76 -28.72
CA LYS A 506 -18.19 5.43 -29.31
C LYS A 506 -16.74 4.95 -29.19
N LEU A 507 -15.78 5.84 -28.97
CA LEU A 507 -14.37 5.51 -28.73
C LEU A 507 -14.12 4.96 -27.31
N ARG A 508 -15.15 4.80 -26.52
CA ARG A 508 -15.07 4.41 -25.11
C ARG A 508 -14.24 3.16 -24.86
N ASP A 509 -14.30 2.18 -25.76
CA ASP A 509 -13.67 0.88 -25.52
C ASP A 509 -12.52 0.54 -26.49
N PHE A 510 -12.22 1.39 -27.49
CA PHE A 510 -11.27 1.11 -28.57
C PHE A 510 -11.45 -0.32 -29.19
N GLU A 511 -12.60 -0.93 -29.00
CA GLU A 511 -12.88 -2.33 -29.36
C GLU A 511 -13.31 -2.50 -30.82
N GLU A 512 -13.82 -1.45 -31.45
CA GLU A 512 -14.23 -1.47 -32.85
C GLU A 512 -13.31 -0.57 -33.71
N ILE A 513 -12.13 -1.09 -34.08
CA ILE A 513 -11.29 -0.43 -35.07
C ILE A 513 -11.88 -0.74 -36.48
N GLN A 514 -12.17 0.33 -37.23
CA GLN A 514 -12.65 0.20 -38.61
C GLN A 514 -11.61 -0.49 -39.48
N GLU A 515 -12.06 -1.44 -40.31
CA GLU A 515 -11.19 -2.05 -41.31
C GLU A 515 -10.90 -1.07 -42.47
N TYR A 516 -9.62 -0.87 -42.76
CA TYR A 516 -9.14 -0.06 -43.91
C TYR A 516 -8.64 -0.95 -45.02
N SER A 517 -8.88 -0.59 -46.29
CA SER A 517 -8.33 -1.30 -47.42
C SER A 517 -6.80 -1.23 -47.45
N VAL A 518 -6.15 -2.35 -47.81
CA VAL A 518 -4.68 -2.35 -48.05
C VAL A 518 -4.39 -1.47 -49.25
N PRO A 519 -3.34 -0.61 -49.19
CA PRO A 519 -3.01 0.30 -50.30
C PRO A 519 -2.65 -0.49 -51.57
N LYS A 520 -3.05 0.02 -52.72
CA LYS A 520 -2.88 -0.67 -54.03
C LYS A 520 -1.43 -0.81 -54.48
N GLY A 521 -0.60 0.19 -54.13
CA GLY A 521 0.84 0.19 -54.41
C GLY A 521 1.68 -0.63 -53.43
N PHE A 522 1.03 -1.32 -52.48
CA PHE A 522 1.72 -2.23 -51.56
C PHE A 522 1.88 -3.62 -52.18
N ALA A 523 3.13 -4.02 -52.41
CA ALA A 523 3.49 -5.28 -53.03
C ALA A 523 3.64 -6.39 -51.97
N GLY A 524 2.55 -7.03 -51.59
CA GLY A 524 2.56 -8.15 -50.65
C GLY A 524 1.21 -8.35 -49.94
N ASN A 525 1.10 -9.46 -49.22
CA ASN A 525 -0.09 -9.76 -48.43
C ASN A 525 0.21 -9.59 -46.97
N LEU A 526 -0.55 -8.72 -46.29
CA LEU A 526 -0.49 -8.59 -44.83
C LEU A 526 -1.17 -9.80 -44.19
N ARG A 527 -0.54 -10.39 -43.20
CA ARG A 527 -1.13 -11.43 -42.37
C ARG A 527 -2.29 -10.84 -41.54
N PRO A 528 -3.26 -11.63 -41.05
CA PRO A 528 -4.41 -11.09 -40.31
C PRO A 528 -4.02 -10.13 -39.17
N TYR A 529 -3.04 -10.52 -38.34
CA TYR A 529 -2.55 -9.65 -37.27
C TYR A 529 -1.80 -8.41 -37.78
N GLN A 530 -1.06 -8.52 -38.93
CA GLN A 530 -0.39 -7.36 -39.52
C GLN A 530 -1.42 -6.38 -40.08
N LYS A 531 -2.50 -6.90 -40.67
CA LYS A 531 -3.64 -6.10 -41.13
C LYS A 531 -4.30 -5.39 -40.00
N ALA A 532 -4.56 -6.07 -38.88
CA ALA A 532 -5.09 -5.45 -37.67
C ALA A 532 -4.16 -4.34 -37.10
N GLY A 533 -2.82 -4.54 -37.19
CA GLY A 533 -1.86 -3.51 -36.78
C GLY A 533 -1.85 -2.30 -37.73
N TYR A 534 -1.98 -2.56 -39.05
CA TYR A 534 -2.15 -1.48 -40.03
C TYR A 534 -3.45 -0.69 -39.78
N ASP A 535 -4.56 -1.37 -39.51
CA ASP A 535 -5.85 -0.73 -39.23
C ASP A 535 -5.79 0.11 -37.96
N TRP A 536 -5.11 -0.38 -36.89
CA TRP A 536 -4.88 0.36 -35.68
C TRP A 536 -4.02 1.61 -35.94
N MET A 537 -2.95 1.54 -36.73
CA MET A 537 -2.15 2.73 -37.05
C MET A 537 -2.95 3.74 -37.91
N ARG A 538 -3.82 3.28 -38.83
CA ARG A 538 -4.72 4.15 -39.58
C ARG A 538 -5.73 4.82 -38.70
N PHE A 539 -6.31 4.08 -37.76
CA PHE A 539 -7.21 4.63 -36.75
C PHE A 539 -6.52 5.74 -35.93
N LEU A 540 -5.31 5.52 -35.42
CA LEU A 540 -4.57 6.55 -34.69
C LEU A 540 -4.31 7.80 -35.53
N ASN A 541 -4.00 7.62 -36.82
CA ASN A 541 -3.80 8.72 -37.76
C ASN A 541 -5.06 9.58 -37.92
N ASP A 542 -6.24 8.97 -38.08
CA ASP A 542 -7.51 9.68 -38.29
C ASP A 542 -7.94 10.50 -37.06
N TYR A 543 -7.46 10.14 -35.86
CA TYR A 543 -7.72 10.87 -34.61
C TYR A 543 -6.57 11.75 -34.16
N ASN A 544 -5.51 11.92 -34.96
CA ASN A 544 -4.29 12.64 -34.62
C ASN A 544 -3.57 12.12 -33.38
N PHE A 545 -3.69 10.81 -33.10
CA PHE A 545 -2.96 10.17 -32.03
C PHE A 545 -1.64 9.56 -32.53
N GLY A 546 -0.63 9.57 -31.68
CA GLY A 546 0.58 8.78 -31.89
C GLY A 546 0.43 7.37 -31.30
N GLY A 547 1.28 6.43 -31.74
CA GLY A 547 1.23 5.04 -31.29
C GLY A 547 2.59 4.40 -31.04
N CYS A 548 2.59 3.33 -30.25
CA CYS A 548 3.73 2.45 -30.03
C CYS A 548 3.39 1.03 -30.50
N LEU A 549 3.96 0.63 -31.63
CA LEU A 549 3.85 -0.75 -32.13
C LEU A 549 4.95 -1.60 -31.47
N ALA A 550 4.55 -2.32 -30.45
CA ALA A 550 5.42 -3.06 -29.54
C ALA A 550 5.40 -4.59 -29.78
N ASP A 551 5.08 -5.03 -31.01
CA ASP A 551 5.08 -6.43 -31.41
C ASP A 551 6.45 -7.09 -31.20
N ASP A 552 6.45 -8.36 -30.86
CA ASP A 552 7.67 -9.16 -30.76
C ASP A 552 8.53 -9.02 -32.02
N MET A 553 9.84 -9.16 -31.88
CA MET A 553 10.77 -9.09 -33.00
C MET A 553 10.45 -10.18 -34.04
N GLY A 554 10.51 -9.82 -35.32
CA GLY A 554 10.23 -10.74 -36.42
C GLY A 554 8.75 -10.87 -36.82
N LEU A 555 7.81 -10.18 -36.19
CA LEU A 555 6.39 -10.12 -36.56
C LEU A 555 6.10 -9.14 -37.74
N GLY A 556 7.13 -8.49 -38.30
CA GLY A 556 6.97 -7.62 -39.45
C GLY A 556 6.45 -6.22 -39.16
N LYS A 557 6.98 -5.56 -38.10
CA LYS A 557 6.71 -4.13 -37.79
C LYS A 557 7.02 -3.24 -39.00
N THR A 558 8.17 -3.47 -39.68
CA THR A 558 8.57 -2.73 -40.89
C THR A 558 7.52 -2.85 -41.99
N VAL A 559 7.02 -4.06 -42.24
CA VAL A 559 6.02 -4.33 -43.30
C VAL A 559 4.70 -3.59 -43.03
N GLN A 560 4.23 -3.63 -41.76
CA GLN A 560 3.02 -2.93 -41.34
C GLN A 560 3.20 -1.40 -41.50
N THR A 561 4.37 -0.87 -41.11
CA THR A 561 4.69 0.55 -41.26
C THR A 561 4.81 0.99 -42.71
N LEU A 562 5.41 0.17 -43.61
CA LEU A 562 5.48 0.47 -45.03
C LEU A 562 4.09 0.49 -45.67
N ALA A 563 3.18 -0.40 -45.27
CA ALA A 563 1.78 -0.36 -45.70
C ALA A 563 1.10 0.96 -45.27
N LEU A 564 1.35 1.45 -44.01
CA LEU A 564 0.87 2.75 -43.57
C LEU A 564 1.41 3.88 -44.45
N LEU A 565 2.73 3.94 -44.68
CA LEU A 565 3.38 5.00 -45.46
C LEU A 565 2.88 5.00 -46.94
N GLN A 566 2.72 3.83 -47.53
CA GLN A 566 2.13 3.71 -48.87
C GLN A 566 0.69 4.23 -48.90
N SER A 567 -0.09 3.96 -47.86
CA SER A 567 -1.47 4.48 -47.77
C SER A 567 -1.52 6.00 -47.64
N GLN A 568 -0.56 6.62 -46.98
CA GLN A 568 -0.47 8.08 -46.83
C GLN A 568 -0.13 8.73 -48.18
N LYS A 569 0.78 8.14 -48.93
CA LYS A 569 1.09 8.56 -50.30
C LYS A 569 -0.15 8.48 -51.19
N GLU A 570 -0.88 7.36 -51.18
CA GLU A 570 -2.12 7.20 -51.98
C GLU A 570 -3.23 8.17 -51.58
N SER A 571 -3.21 8.62 -50.30
CA SER A 571 -4.11 9.64 -49.79
C SER A 571 -3.69 11.08 -50.16
N GLY A 572 -2.61 11.25 -50.95
CA GLY A 572 -2.15 12.55 -51.46
C GLY A 572 -1.37 13.38 -50.45
N VAL A 573 -0.77 12.79 -49.43
CA VAL A 573 0.07 13.50 -48.47
C VAL A 573 1.36 13.97 -49.16
N ALA A 574 1.62 15.26 -49.15
CA ALA A 574 2.75 15.86 -49.83
C ALA A 574 4.05 15.89 -49.01
N SER A 575 3.96 15.97 -47.67
CA SER A 575 5.14 16.03 -46.78
C SER A 575 5.73 14.64 -46.54
N PRO A 576 7.05 14.46 -46.59
CA PRO A 576 7.69 13.18 -46.32
C PRO A 576 7.59 12.75 -44.85
N SER A 577 7.78 11.44 -44.62
CA SER A 577 7.88 10.86 -43.28
C SER A 577 9.35 10.61 -42.96
N LEU A 578 9.79 11.03 -41.75
CA LEU A 578 11.14 10.81 -41.24
C LEU A 578 11.18 9.54 -40.41
N LEU A 579 12.04 8.61 -40.79
CA LEU A 579 12.29 7.36 -40.07
C LEU A 579 13.68 7.43 -39.41
N VAL A 580 13.71 7.32 -38.10
CA VAL A 580 14.92 7.40 -37.30
C VAL A 580 15.21 6.05 -36.67
N MET A 581 16.39 5.52 -36.90
CA MET A 581 16.75 4.16 -36.51
C MET A 581 18.24 4.04 -36.19
N PRO A 582 18.73 2.96 -35.58
CA PRO A 582 20.13 2.62 -35.55
C PRO A 582 20.70 2.52 -36.98
N THR A 583 21.92 3.02 -37.21
CA THR A 583 22.56 3.05 -38.55
C THR A 583 22.56 1.71 -39.27
N SER A 584 22.69 0.62 -38.53
CA SER A 584 22.69 -0.77 -39.05
C SER A 584 21.36 -1.23 -39.64
N LEU A 585 20.24 -0.55 -39.34
CA LEU A 585 18.91 -0.90 -39.85
C LEU A 585 18.54 -0.17 -41.14
N ILE A 586 19.24 0.88 -41.49
CA ILE A 586 18.89 1.78 -42.63
C ILE A 586 18.84 0.97 -43.94
N TYR A 587 19.84 0.15 -44.17
CA TYR A 587 19.87 -0.70 -45.36
C TYR A 587 18.69 -1.70 -45.42
N ASN A 588 18.36 -2.28 -44.28
CA ASN A 588 17.27 -3.24 -44.19
C ASN A 588 15.91 -2.57 -44.51
N TRP A 589 15.70 -1.37 -44.03
CA TRP A 589 14.51 -0.57 -44.34
C TRP A 589 14.43 -0.20 -45.81
N GLU A 590 15.56 0.17 -46.40
CA GLU A 590 15.65 0.49 -47.81
C GLU A 590 15.33 -0.75 -48.72
N ALA A 591 15.89 -1.90 -48.36
CA ALA A 591 15.62 -3.18 -49.08
C ALA A 591 14.15 -3.62 -48.95
N GLU A 592 13.56 -3.52 -47.70
CA GLU A 592 12.15 -3.85 -47.49
C GLU A 592 11.21 -2.84 -48.18
N ALA A 593 11.55 -1.55 -48.20
CA ALA A 593 10.79 -0.53 -48.92
C ALA A 593 10.74 -0.83 -50.43
N ARG A 594 11.89 -1.16 -51.06
CA ARG A 594 11.94 -1.57 -52.46
C ARG A 594 11.10 -2.84 -52.75
N LYS A 595 11.05 -3.76 -51.80
CA LYS A 595 10.33 -5.02 -51.93
C LYS A 595 8.83 -4.87 -51.76
N PHE A 596 8.38 -4.15 -50.74
CA PHE A 596 6.96 -4.11 -50.31
C PHE A 596 6.24 -2.82 -50.72
N ALA A 597 6.97 -1.72 -50.94
CA ALA A 597 6.39 -0.44 -51.35
C ALA A 597 7.27 0.25 -52.41
N PRO A 598 7.43 -0.37 -53.61
CA PRO A 598 8.37 0.10 -54.64
C PRO A 598 8.07 1.50 -55.18
N GLU A 599 6.85 1.95 -55.02
CA GLU A 599 6.43 3.31 -55.43
C GLU A 599 6.92 4.42 -54.48
N LEU A 600 7.30 4.11 -53.24
CA LEU A 600 7.81 5.08 -52.32
C LEU A 600 9.21 5.60 -52.73
N LYS A 601 9.32 6.91 -52.88
CA LYS A 601 10.61 7.57 -53.09
C LYS A 601 11.33 7.70 -51.75
N VAL A 602 12.42 6.95 -51.61
CA VAL A 602 13.18 6.89 -50.32
C VAL A 602 14.49 7.68 -50.47
N LEU A 603 14.73 8.59 -49.52
CA LEU A 603 16.02 9.28 -49.35
C LEU A 603 16.77 8.69 -48.16
N THR A 604 18.00 8.26 -48.33
CA THR A 604 18.91 7.88 -47.26
C THR A 604 19.76 9.07 -46.82
N TYR A 605 19.34 9.73 -45.74
CA TYR A 605 19.98 10.92 -45.20
C TYR A 605 21.00 10.54 -44.12
N THR A 606 22.21 10.14 -44.58
CA THR A 606 23.31 9.64 -43.76
C THR A 606 24.70 10.07 -44.33
N GLY A 607 25.74 9.73 -43.61
CA GLY A 607 27.11 9.99 -44.00
C GLY A 607 27.62 11.41 -43.67
N THR A 608 28.94 11.57 -43.84
CA THR A 608 29.62 12.86 -43.46
C THR A 608 29.34 13.96 -44.47
N TYR A 609 29.21 13.62 -45.76
CA TYR A 609 29.02 14.58 -46.86
C TYR A 609 27.56 14.68 -47.36
N ARG A 610 26.59 14.33 -46.48
CA ARG A 610 25.16 14.42 -46.80
C ARG A 610 24.76 15.87 -47.15
N ASP A 611 23.92 16.04 -48.15
CA ASP A 611 23.32 17.32 -48.45
C ASP A 611 22.37 17.76 -47.29
N LYS A 612 22.59 18.95 -46.74
CA LYS A 612 21.83 19.52 -45.61
C LYS A 612 20.72 20.48 -46.06
N ASN A 613 20.47 20.58 -47.39
CA ASN A 613 19.34 21.34 -47.88
C ASN A 613 18.03 20.67 -47.57
N ILE A 614 17.19 21.25 -46.72
CA ILE A 614 15.90 20.68 -46.33
C ILE A 614 14.84 20.68 -47.44
N GLU A 615 14.98 21.58 -48.44
CA GLU A 615 14.06 21.66 -49.60
C GLU A 615 14.09 20.38 -50.46
N GLN A 616 15.20 19.65 -50.45
CA GLN A 616 15.27 18.36 -51.16
C GLN A 616 14.26 17.32 -50.62
N PHE A 617 13.85 17.44 -49.37
CA PHE A 617 12.93 16.47 -48.72
C PHE A 617 11.57 16.40 -49.45
N ASP A 618 11.12 17.51 -50.02
CA ASP A 618 9.84 17.58 -50.78
C ASP A 618 9.81 16.65 -52.01
N ASN A 619 10.96 16.19 -52.47
CA ASN A 619 11.05 15.28 -53.64
C ASN A 619 10.86 13.78 -53.21
N TYR A 620 10.78 13.50 -51.95
CA TYR A 620 10.73 12.15 -51.39
C TYR A 620 9.48 11.90 -50.53
N ASP A 621 9.08 10.65 -50.41
CA ASP A 621 7.98 10.24 -49.54
C ASP A 621 8.50 9.83 -48.15
N VAL A 622 9.73 9.30 -48.11
CA VAL A 622 10.37 8.75 -46.92
C VAL A 622 11.81 9.22 -46.81
N VAL A 623 12.22 9.68 -45.66
CA VAL A 623 13.60 10.04 -45.30
C VAL A 623 14.11 9.12 -44.20
N LEU A 624 15.11 8.29 -44.52
CA LEU A 624 15.74 7.35 -43.60
C LEU A 624 16.96 8.02 -42.96
N THR A 625 17.08 8.01 -41.65
CA THR A 625 18.24 8.59 -40.95
C THR A 625 18.55 7.84 -39.64
N SER A 626 19.69 8.18 -39.03
CA SER A 626 20.06 7.59 -37.75
C SER A 626 19.87 8.55 -36.57
N TYR A 627 19.71 7.99 -35.35
CA TYR A 627 19.67 8.77 -34.13
C TYR A 627 20.87 9.70 -33.94
N GLY A 628 22.06 9.26 -34.37
CA GLY A 628 23.27 10.06 -34.34
C GLY A 628 23.19 11.29 -35.25
N ILE A 629 22.65 11.13 -36.45
CA ILE A 629 22.47 12.23 -37.42
C ILE A 629 21.40 13.21 -36.93
N VAL A 630 20.26 12.72 -36.42
CA VAL A 630 19.24 13.59 -35.83
C VAL A 630 19.83 14.46 -34.71
N ARG A 631 20.67 13.90 -33.83
CA ARG A 631 21.35 14.67 -32.79
C ARG A 631 22.28 15.76 -33.35
N ILE A 632 23.00 15.46 -34.45
CA ILE A 632 23.96 16.41 -35.07
C ILE A 632 23.24 17.52 -35.83
N ASP A 633 22.19 17.19 -36.58
CA ASP A 633 21.49 18.08 -37.50
C ASP A 633 20.13 18.57 -36.97
N ILE A 634 19.86 18.47 -35.68
CA ILE A 634 18.54 18.85 -35.13
C ILE A 634 18.19 20.31 -35.42
N ASP A 635 19.17 21.22 -35.41
CA ASP A 635 18.93 22.65 -35.68
C ASP A 635 18.44 22.89 -37.11
N ILE A 636 18.68 21.96 -38.01
CA ILE A 636 18.20 21.97 -39.40
C ILE A 636 16.86 21.24 -39.47
N LEU A 637 16.80 20.01 -38.97
CA LEU A 637 15.65 19.11 -39.10
C LEU A 637 14.38 19.61 -38.38
N LYS A 638 14.54 20.35 -37.26
CA LYS A 638 13.41 20.96 -36.53
C LYS A 638 12.66 22.03 -37.32
N ASN A 639 13.29 22.64 -38.33
CA ASN A 639 12.70 23.67 -39.19
C ASN A 639 11.83 23.07 -40.30
N TYR A 640 11.94 21.79 -40.59
CA TYR A 640 11.12 21.09 -41.57
C TYR A 640 9.95 20.40 -40.89
N ARG A 641 8.73 20.49 -41.48
CA ARG A 641 7.53 19.82 -40.93
C ARG A 641 7.28 18.49 -41.62
N PHE A 642 7.66 17.41 -40.98
CA PHE A 642 7.41 16.07 -41.46
C PHE A 642 5.95 15.60 -41.27
N HIS A 643 5.47 14.68 -42.11
CA HIS A 643 4.16 14.07 -41.90
C HIS A 643 4.19 13.12 -40.70
N TYR A 644 5.13 12.17 -40.70
CA TYR A 644 5.43 11.31 -39.57
C TYR A 644 6.86 11.50 -39.08
N ALA A 645 7.07 11.35 -37.77
CA ALA A 645 8.36 10.94 -37.23
C ALA A 645 8.20 9.54 -36.65
N ILE A 646 8.90 8.56 -37.21
CA ILE A 646 8.83 7.15 -36.81
C ILE A 646 10.18 6.76 -36.23
N LEU A 647 10.18 6.28 -34.99
CA LEU A 647 11.38 5.81 -34.32
C LEU A 647 11.41 4.29 -34.31
N ASP A 648 12.40 3.67 -34.94
CA ASP A 648 12.63 2.23 -34.85
C ASP A 648 13.70 1.93 -33.80
N GLU A 649 13.57 0.81 -33.09
CA GLU A 649 14.36 0.43 -31.91
C GLU A 649 14.44 1.59 -30.92
N SER A 650 13.26 2.02 -30.45
CA SER A 650 13.07 3.24 -29.64
C SER A 650 13.74 3.18 -28.27
N GLN A 651 14.28 2.04 -27.83
CA GLN A 651 15.14 1.98 -26.64
C GLN A 651 16.31 2.98 -26.71
N SER A 652 16.63 3.52 -27.88
CA SER A 652 17.63 4.60 -28.07
C SER A 652 17.23 5.91 -27.35
N ILE A 653 15.94 6.13 -27.06
CA ILE A 653 15.42 7.32 -26.38
C ILE A 653 14.93 7.06 -24.93
N LYS A 654 15.30 5.94 -24.35
CA LYS A 654 14.90 5.55 -23.00
C LYS A 654 15.30 6.55 -21.91
N ASN A 655 16.45 7.19 -22.05
CA ASN A 655 16.92 8.20 -21.10
C ASN A 655 16.43 9.60 -21.51
N PRO A 656 15.48 10.20 -20.76
CA PRO A 656 14.95 11.54 -21.05
C PRO A 656 16.01 12.64 -21.09
N SER A 657 17.10 12.47 -20.32
CA SER A 657 18.17 13.45 -20.21
C SER A 657 19.16 13.41 -21.36
N SER A 658 19.16 12.35 -22.17
CA SER A 658 20.13 12.16 -23.24
C SER A 658 19.98 13.21 -24.34
N PHE A 659 21.11 13.56 -24.98
CA PHE A 659 21.11 14.50 -26.12
C PHE A 659 20.30 13.96 -27.29
N ILE A 660 20.28 12.64 -27.49
CA ILE A 660 19.49 11.98 -28.54
C ILE A 660 17.99 12.19 -28.26
N THR A 661 17.52 11.89 -27.05
CA THR A 661 16.12 12.09 -26.68
C THR A 661 15.70 13.54 -26.84
N LYS A 662 16.50 14.47 -26.32
CA LYS A 662 16.23 15.91 -26.45
C LYS A 662 16.14 16.37 -27.92
N ALA A 663 17.00 15.86 -28.78
CA ALA A 663 16.97 16.17 -30.21
C ALA A 663 15.71 15.61 -30.87
N VAL A 664 15.41 14.35 -30.67
CA VAL A 664 14.23 13.70 -31.27
C VAL A 664 12.91 14.37 -30.84
N MET A 665 12.82 14.80 -29.55
CA MET A 665 11.64 15.53 -29.05
C MET A 665 11.39 16.88 -29.74
N GLN A 666 12.43 17.49 -30.32
CA GLN A 666 12.32 18.79 -31.02
C GLN A 666 11.86 18.65 -32.49
N LEU A 667 11.76 17.43 -33.01
CA LEU A 667 11.31 17.22 -34.40
C LEU A 667 9.90 17.78 -34.60
N ASN A 668 9.72 18.57 -35.65
CA ASN A 668 8.44 19.15 -36.03
C ASN A 668 7.70 18.14 -36.94
N THR A 669 6.61 17.58 -36.44
CA THR A 669 5.89 16.52 -37.15
C THR A 669 4.39 16.56 -36.82
N ARG A 670 3.58 16.10 -37.78
CA ARG A 670 2.14 15.98 -37.57
C ARG A 670 1.77 14.73 -36.76
N HIS A 671 2.37 13.58 -37.07
CA HIS A 671 2.11 12.31 -36.41
C HIS A 671 3.41 11.70 -35.89
N ARG A 672 3.32 10.87 -34.86
CA ARG A 672 4.46 10.21 -34.24
C ARG A 672 4.18 8.74 -34.04
N LEU A 673 5.14 7.90 -34.35
CA LEU A 673 5.04 6.44 -34.18
C LEU A 673 6.36 5.93 -33.62
N VAL A 674 6.26 4.94 -32.75
CA VAL A 674 7.38 4.23 -32.15
C VAL A 674 7.27 2.76 -32.49
N LEU A 675 8.38 2.15 -32.94
CA LEU A 675 8.50 0.71 -33.19
C LEU A 675 9.52 0.15 -32.20
N THR A 676 9.14 -0.88 -31.47
CA THR A 676 10.03 -1.55 -30.52
C THR A 676 9.64 -3.01 -30.34
N GLY A 677 10.59 -3.88 -30.04
CA GLY A 677 10.30 -5.25 -29.60
C GLY A 677 10.22 -5.36 -28.07
N THR A 678 10.71 -4.34 -27.36
CA THR A 678 10.84 -4.29 -25.91
C THR A 678 10.42 -2.93 -25.40
N PRO A 679 9.11 -2.68 -25.21
CA PRO A 679 8.61 -1.36 -24.78
C PRO A 679 9.02 -0.98 -23.34
N LEU A 680 9.26 -1.98 -22.51
CA LEU A 680 9.73 -1.85 -21.12
C LEU A 680 11.01 -2.66 -20.98
N GLU A 681 12.16 -2.00 -20.83
CA GLU A 681 13.43 -2.69 -20.63
C GLU A 681 14.00 -2.50 -19.23
N ASN A 682 14.15 -1.27 -18.73
CA ASN A 682 14.93 -0.95 -17.56
C ASN A 682 14.10 -0.33 -16.42
N SER A 683 13.16 0.53 -16.76
CA SER A 683 12.34 1.21 -15.79
C SER A 683 11.05 1.72 -16.41
N THR A 684 10.09 2.04 -15.57
CA THR A 684 8.85 2.72 -16.02
C THR A 684 9.15 4.08 -16.64
N MET A 685 10.33 4.68 -16.33
CA MET A 685 10.78 5.94 -16.95
C MET A 685 11.11 5.78 -18.43
N ASP A 686 11.54 4.59 -18.88
CA ASP A 686 11.77 4.30 -20.30
C ASP A 686 10.44 4.40 -21.08
N LEU A 687 9.37 3.88 -20.48
CA LEU A 687 8.01 3.98 -21.02
C LEU A 687 7.53 5.44 -21.04
N TRP A 688 7.79 6.20 -19.97
CA TRP A 688 7.46 7.64 -19.93
C TRP A 688 8.12 8.40 -21.09
N SER A 689 9.39 8.13 -21.37
CA SER A 689 10.12 8.79 -22.44
C SER A 689 9.53 8.48 -23.84
N GLN A 690 9.21 7.20 -24.09
CA GLN A 690 8.60 6.77 -25.35
C GLN A 690 7.19 7.35 -25.52
N MET A 691 6.35 7.26 -24.48
CA MET A 691 4.99 7.79 -24.52
C MET A 691 4.95 9.30 -24.62
N THR A 692 5.90 10.02 -24.02
CA THR A 692 6.05 11.47 -24.18
C THR A 692 6.42 11.86 -25.61
N PHE A 693 7.24 11.07 -26.30
CA PHE A 693 7.48 11.26 -27.72
C PHE A 693 6.22 11.03 -28.55
N VAL A 694 5.52 9.91 -28.31
CA VAL A 694 4.34 9.53 -29.07
C VAL A 694 3.18 10.51 -28.87
N ASN A 695 2.79 10.79 -27.64
CA ASN A 695 1.71 11.69 -27.26
C ASN A 695 2.20 12.66 -26.17
N PRO A 696 2.76 13.82 -26.53
CA PRO A 696 3.31 14.75 -25.54
C PRO A 696 2.27 15.17 -24.49
N GLY A 697 2.59 14.94 -23.23
CA GLY A 697 1.73 15.25 -22.07
C GLY A 697 0.89 14.07 -21.57
N LEU A 698 0.78 12.95 -22.29
CA LEU A 698 -0.04 11.77 -21.92
C LEU A 698 0.21 11.27 -20.49
N LEU A 699 1.45 11.23 -20.07
CA LEU A 699 1.86 10.76 -18.74
C LEU A 699 2.30 11.90 -17.80
N GLY A 700 1.98 13.14 -18.17
CA GLY A 700 2.34 14.33 -17.42
C GLY A 700 3.84 14.67 -17.42
N THR A 701 4.24 15.54 -16.50
CA THR A 701 5.66 15.93 -16.36
C THR A 701 6.49 14.77 -15.78
N GLN A 702 7.79 14.77 -16.03
CA GLN A 702 8.72 13.76 -15.50
C GLN A 702 8.64 13.68 -13.96
N HIS A 703 8.53 14.81 -13.28
CA HIS A 703 8.41 14.87 -11.82
C HIS A 703 7.11 14.22 -11.32
N PHE A 704 5.99 14.53 -11.97
CA PHE A 704 4.70 13.91 -11.67
C PHE A 704 4.76 12.39 -11.86
N PHE A 705 5.24 11.94 -13.02
CA PHE A 705 5.32 10.52 -13.34
C PHE A 705 6.21 9.75 -12.34
N LYS A 706 7.35 10.35 -11.95
CA LYS A 706 8.25 9.75 -10.95
C LYS A 706 7.55 9.50 -9.62
N ASN A 707 6.78 10.48 -9.14
CA ASN A 707 6.16 10.40 -7.82
C ASN A 707 4.87 9.55 -7.83
N GLU A 708 4.06 9.65 -8.89
CA GLU A 708 2.76 8.98 -8.96
C GLU A 708 2.82 7.55 -9.50
N PHE A 709 3.79 7.23 -10.36
CA PHE A 709 3.90 5.92 -10.99
C PHE A 709 5.24 5.24 -10.69
N GLN A 710 6.38 5.88 -10.99
CA GLN A 710 7.68 5.20 -10.90
C GLN A 710 7.98 4.71 -9.48
N ILE A 711 7.98 5.59 -8.49
CA ILE A 711 8.32 5.21 -7.10
C ILE A 711 7.31 4.21 -6.51
N PRO A 712 5.98 4.38 -6.65
CA PRO A 712 5.02 3.39 -6.17
C PRO A 712 5.16 2.02 -6.85
N ILE A 713 5.36 1.99 -8.16
CA ILE A 713 5.48 0.75 -8.92
C ILE A 713 6.81 0.03 -8.62
N GLU A 714 7.95 0.74 -8.77
CA GLU A 714 9.27 0.13 -8.71
C GLU A 714 9.74 -0.18 -7.26
N LYS A 715 9.34 0.63 -6.26
CA LYS A 715 9.77 0.44 -4.86
C LYS A 715 8.72 -0.23 -3.98
N LYS A 716 7.43 -0.07 -4.28
CA LYS A 716 6.34 -0.55 -3.43
C LYS A 716 5.49 -1.64 -4.08
N SER A 717 5.76 -1.97 -5.37
CA SER A 717 4.99 -2.95 -6.16
C SER A 717 3.47 -2.69 -6.13
N ASP A 718 3.06 -1.42 -6.24
CA ASP A 718 1.67 -0.98 -6.15
C ASP A 718 0.88 -1.44 -7.40
N GLU A 719 0.10 -2.49 -7.25
CA GLU A 719 -0.69 -3.10 -8.32
C GLU A 719 -1.76 -2.15 -8.90
N LEU A 720 -2.35 -1.28 -8.06
CA LEU A 720 -3.36 -0.32 -8.53
C LEU A 720 -2.72 0.72 -9.46
N LYS A 721 -1.53 1.18 -9.13
CA LYS A 721 -0.77 2.11 -9.99
C LYS A 721 -0.30 1.45 -11.28
N ILE A 722 0.07 0.17 -11.26
CA ILE A 722 0.39 -0.61 -12.47
C ILE A 722 -0.85 -0.69 -13.37
N GLN A 723 -2.01 -1.09 -12.83
CA GLN A 723 -3.25 -1.17 -13.60
C GLN A 723 -3.67 0.19 -14.17
N ARG A 724 -3.53 1.26 -13.38
CA ARG A 724 -3.84 2.63 -13.84
C ARG A 724 -2.92 3.07 -14.97
N LEU A 725 -1.61 2.89 -14.84
CA LEU A 725 -0.65 3.21 -15.89
C LEU A 725 -0.98 2.43 -17.17
N TYR A 726 -1.26 1.13 -17.03
CA TYR A 726 -1.64 0.29 -18.15
C TYR A 726 -2.91 0.79 -18.84
N SER A 727 -3.94 1.19 -18.11
CA SER A 727 -5.19 1.71 -18.69
C SER A 727 -4.97 2.98 -19.52
N ILE A 728 -4.07 3.87 -19.09
CA ILE A 728 -3.74 5.11 -19.79
C ILE A 728 -3.01 4.83 -21.11
N ILE A 729 -2.07 3.86 -21.13
CA ILE A 729 -1.23 3.60 -22.30
C ILE A 729 -1.83 2.60 -23.29
N LYS A 730 -2.70 1.70 -22.82
CA LYS A 730 -3.31 0.62 -23.61
C LYS A 730 -3.84 1.07 -24.98
N PRO A 731 -4.56 2.19 -25.12
CA PRO A 731 -5.05 2.64 -26.42
C PRO A 731 -3.96 2.98 -27.43
N PHE A 732 -2.79 3.38 -26.94
CA PHE A 732 -1.68 3.90 -27.74
C PHE A 732 -0.52 2.91 -27.86
N MET A 733 -0.66 1.69 -27.34
CA MET A 733 0.33 0.63 -27.41
C MET A 733 -0.29 -0.65 -27.91
N LEU A 734 0.19 -1.16 -29.03
CA LEU A 734 -0.18 -2.47 -29.55
C LEU A 734 0.99 -3.44 -29.37
N ARG A 735 0.81 -4.45 -28.53
CA ARG A 735 1.81 -5.50 -28.27
C ARG A 735 1.22 -6.88 -28.51
N ARG A 736 1.87 -7.68 -29.34
CA ARG A 736 1.48 -9.07 -29.64
C ARG A 736 2.70 -9.97 -29.52
N HIS A 737 2.50 -11.12 -28.90
CA HIS A 737 3.53 -12.14 -28.76
C HIS A 737 3.49 -13.12 -29.93
N LYS A 738 4.65 -13.63 -30.35
CA LYS A 738 4.76 -14.63 -31.44
C LYS A 738 3.88 -15.86 -31.19
N SER A 739 3.84 -16.33 -29.94
CA SER A 739 3.02 -17.47 -29.53
C SER A 739 1.51 -17.28 -29.76
N GLN A 740 1.04 -16.02 -29.81
CA GLN A 740 -0.36 -15.68 -29.97
C GLN A 740 -0.79 -15.58 -31.45
N VAL A 741 0.12 -15.10 -32.32
CA VAL A 741 -0.26 -14.65 -33.66
C VAL A 741 0.47 -15.36 -34.83
N ALA A 742 1.59 -16.01 -34.55
CA ALA A 742 2.41 -16.67 -35.58
C ALA A 742 2.48 -18.19 -35.32
N THR A 743 1.32 -18.82 -35.35
CA THR A 743 1.15 -20.25 -35.06
C THR A 743 1.83 -21.17 -36.09
N GLU A 744 2.17 -20.65 -37.27
CA GLU A 744 2.90 -21.38 -38.30
C GLU A 744 4.44 -21.41 -38.11
N LEU A 745 4.98 -20.64 -37.13
CA LEU A 745 6.40 -20.75 -36.81
C LEU A 745 6.69 -22.12 -36.18
N PRO A 746 7.78 -22.79 -36.62
CA PRO A 746 8.18 -24.03 -35.98
C PRO A 746 8.50 -23.82 -34.50
N PRO A 747 8.45 -24.86 -33.66
CA PRO A 747 8.72 -24.74 -32.25
C PRO A 747 10.15 -24.28 -31.98
N LYS A 748 10.33 -23.57 -30.87
CA LYS A 748 11.60 -23.21 -30.30
C LYS A 748 11.84 -24.09 -29.07
N ILE A 749 12.99 -24.80 -29.05
CA ILE A 749 13.37 -25.67 -27.93
C ILE A 749 14.61 -25.07 -27.27
N GLU A 750 14.48 -24.73 -26.01
CA GLU A 750 15.58 -24.18 -25.19
C GLU A 750 16.12 -25.25 -24.22
N SER A 751 17.44 -25.40 -24.18
CA SER A 751 18.14 -26.34 -23.31
C SER A 751 19.33 -25.65 -22.63
N ILE A 752 19.55 -25.94 -21.35
CA ILE A 752 20.69 -25.47 -20.61
C ILE A 752 21.70 -26.62 -20.53
N HIS A 753 22.91 -26.36 -20.98
CA HIS A 753 24.04 -27.29 -20.85
C HIS A 753 24.97 -26.81 -19.74
N TYR A 754 25.19 -27.67 -18.76
CA TYR A 754 26.06 -27.37 -17.62
C TYR A 754 27.46 -27.93 -17.84
N ALA A 755 28.38 -27.06 -18.21
CA ALA A 755 29.79 -27.41 -18.41
C ALA A 755 30.54 -27.50 -17.08
N LYS A 756 31.51 -28.43 -16.97
CA LYS A 756 32.40 -28.53 -15.80
C LYS A 756 33.71 -27.82 -16.09
N MET A 757 34.24 -27.14 -15.11
CA MET A 757 35.63 -26.59 -15.20
C MET A 757 36.65 -27.71 -15.25
N THR A 758 37.77 -27.48 -15.96
CA THR A 758 38.96 -28.32 -15.81
C THR A 758 39.60 -28.06 -14.45
N GLU A 759 40.42 -29.00 -13.93
CA GLU A 759 41.08 -28.84 -12.61
C GLU A 759 41.92 -27.55 -12.50
N LEU A 760 42.59 -27.19 -13.57
CA LEU A 760 43.41 -25.96 -13.64
C LEU A 760 42.49 -24.72 -13.67
N GLN A 761 41.42 -24.78 -14.44
CA GLN A 761 40.43 -23.69 -14.52
C GLN A 761 39.72 -23.46 -13.18
N GLU A 762 39.34 -24.54 -12.48
CA GLU A 762 38.69 -24.48 -11.17
C GLU A 762 39.58 -23.83 -10.13
N LYS A 763 40.89 -24.19 -10.13
CA LYS A 763 41.87 -23.57 -9.23
C LYS A 763 41.97 -22.05 -9.45
N GLU A 764 42.17 -21.62 -10.69
CA GLU A 764 42.22 -20.19 -11.07
C GLU A 764 40.92 -19.47 -10.71
N TYR A 765 39.77 -20.14 -10.91
CA TYR A 765 38.45 -19.59 -10.59
C TYR A 765 38.28 -19.37 -9.08
N GLU A 766 38.63 -20.36 -8.23
CA GLU A 766 38.50 -20.27 -6.78
C GLU A 766 39.50 -19.27 -6.16
N GLU A 767 40.73 -19.16 -6.70
CA GLU A 767 41.67 -18.12 -6.30
C GLU A 767 41.12 -16.71 -6.59
N ALA A 768 40.60 -16.48 -7.80
CA ALA A 768 40.02 -15.20 -8.18
C ALA A 768 38.75 -14.90 -7.37
N LYS A 769 37.91 -15.91 -7.12
CA LYS A 769 36.68 -15.78 -6.34
C LYS A 769 37.01 -15.36 -4.91
N SER A 770 37.97 -15.99 -4.28
CA SER A 770 38.44 -15.66 -2.92
C SER A 770 39.00 -14.23 -2.84
N TYR A 771 39.81 -13.83 -3.83
CA TYR A 771 40.33 -12.46 -3.90
C TYR A 771 39.21 -11.40 -4.03
N TYR A 772 38.32 -11.57 -5.02
CA TYR A 772 37.26 -10.59 -5.24
C TYR A 772 36.19 -10.58 -4.14
N ARG A 773 35.93 -11.73 -3.51
CA ARG A 773 35.06 -11.81 -2.33
C ARG A 773 35.58 -10.93 -1.21
N ASN A 774 36.84 -11.07 -0.85
CA ASN A 774 37.44 -10.27 0.22
C ASN A 774 37.45 -8.78 -0.14
N LEU A 775 37.85 -8.41 -1.35
CA LEU A 775 37.89 -7.04 -1.83
C LEU A 775 36.48 -6.38 -1.81
N ILE A 776 35.48 -7.10 -2.30
CA ILE A 776 34.10 -6.58 -2.38
C ILE A 776 33.51 -6.41 -0.98
N LEU A 777 33.72 -7.38 -0.07
CA LEU A 777 33.20 -7.29 1.30
C LEU A 777 33.87 -6.14 2.06
N GLU A 778 35.20 -5.97 1.93
CA GLU A 778 35.95 -4.87 2.52
C GLU A 778 35.40 -3.50 2.04
N HIS A 779 35.17 -3.35 0.73
CA HIS A 779 34.60 -2.12 0.18
C HIS A 779 33.15 -1.87 0.63
N ILE A 780 32.32 -2.92 0.72
CA ILE A 780 30.93 -2.78 1.20
C ILE A 780 30.92 -2.34 2.68
N ASP A 781 31.79 -2.90 3.50
CA ASP A 781 31.86 -2.59 4.93
C ASP A 781 32.45 -1.20 5.21
N THR A 782 33.37 -0.70 4.35
CA THR A 782 34.02 0.61 4.54
C THR A 782 33.27 1.76 3.89
N GLU A 783 32.71 1.58 2.66
CA GLU A 783 32.14 2.65 1.86
C GLU A 783 30.62 2.50 1.61
N GLY A 784 30.05 1.37 2.01
CA GLY A 784 28.65 1.01 1.80
C GLY A 784 28.35 0.51 0.39
N MET A 785 27.22 -0.19 0.23
CA MET A 785 26.82 -0.86 -1.03
C MET A 785 26.77 0.07 -2.24
N ALA A 786 26.26 1.29 -2.06
CA ALA A 786 26.07 2.24 -3.17
C ALA A 786 27.38 2.66 -3.84
N LYS A 787 28.48 2.80 -3.08
CA LYS A 787 29.80 3.16 -3.62
C LYS A 787 30.61 1.95 -4.11
N SER A 788 30.29 0.77 -3.60
CA SER A 788 30.99 -0.49 -3.96
C SER A 788 30.53 -1.12 -5.27
N GLN A 789 29.49 -0.61 -5.90
CA GLN A 789 28.87 -1.19 -7.11
C GLN A 789 29.88 -1.42 -8.25
N MET A 790 30.84 -0.51 -8.46
CA MET A 790 31.83 -0.64 -9.50
C MET A 790 32.79 -1.83 -9.25
N VAL A 791 33.17 -2.02 -7.99
CA VAL A 791 34.08 -3.13 -7.58
C VAL A 791 33.32 -4.46 -7.69
N VAL A 792 32.04 -4.50 -7.32
CA VAL A 792 31.17 -5.68 -7.48
C VAL A 792 31.06 -6.05 -8.97
N LEU A 793 30.77 -5.07 -9.84
CA LEU A 793 30.66 -5.28 -11.29
C LEU A 793 31.97 -5.81 -11.88
N GLN A 794 33.10 -5.22 -11.49
CA GLN A 794 34.43 -5.66 -11.94
C GLN A 794 34.72 -7.10 -11.52
N GLY A 795 34.46 -7.44 -10.26
CA GLY A 795 34.69 -8.80 -9.73
C GLY A 795 33.83 -9.84 -10.44
N LEU A 796 32.51 -9.57 -10.56
CA LEU A 796 31.58 -10.46 -11.25
C LEU A 796 31.96 -10.64 -12.74
N THR A 797 32.40 -9.58 -13.42
CA THR A 797 32.85 -9.66 -14.82
C THR A 797 34.10 -10.53 -14.97
N LYS A 798 35.08 -10.38 -14.07
CA LYS A 798 36.29 -11.19 -14.07
C LYS A 798 36.00 -12.67 -13.81
N LEU A 799 35.16 -12.97 -12.82
CA LEU A 799 34.74 -14.35 -12.54
C LEU A 799 34.02 -15.00 -13.72
N ARG A 800 33.17 -14.26 -14.42
CA ARG A 800 32.48 -14.74 -15.65
C ARG A 800 33.48 -14.99 -16.78
N GLN A 801 34.49 -14.13 -16.93
CA GLN A 801 35.55 -14.36 -17.94
C GLN A 801 36.33 -15.66 -17.64
N ILE A 802 36.74 -15.90 -16.39
CA ILE A 802 37.46 -17.13 -16.01
C ILE A 802 36.54 -18.35 -16.15
N ALA A 803 35.25 -18.25 -15.82
CA ALA A 803 34.26 -19.31 -16.00
C ALA A 803 34.11 -19.71 -17.48
N ASN A 804 34.25 -18.78 -18.41
CA ASN A 804 34.26 -19.06 -19.84
C ASN A 804 35.60 -19.65 -20.28
N HIS A 805 36.70 -18.93 -20.01
CA HIS A 805 38.06 -19.40 -20.29
C HIS A 805 39.06 -18.51 -19.56
N PRO A 806 40.02 -19.04 -18.76
CA PRO A 806 41.00 -18.22 -18.05
C PRO A 806 41.87 -17.33 -18.95
N ARG A 807 42.13 -17.70 -20.19
CA ARG A 807 42.84 -16.86 -21.18
C ARG A 807 42.18 -15.51 -21.45
N LEU A 808 40.91 -15.35 -21.12
CA LEU A 808 40.25 -14.04 -21.24
C LEU A 808 40.76 -13.01 -20.22
N THR A 809 41.39 -13.47 -19.13
CA THR A 809 41.93 -12.64 -18.05
C THR A 809 43.43 -12.73 -17.94
N ASP A 810 44.01 -13.89 -18.24
CA ASP A 810 45.44 -14.17 -18.23
C ASP A 810 45.87 -14.78 -19.57
N HIS A 811 46.62 -14.04 -20.39
CA HIS A 811 47.10 -14.48 -21.71
C HIS A 811 48.15 -15.59 -21.64
N GLU A 812 48.83 -15.77 -20.49
CA GLU A 812 49.85 -16.80 -20.30
C GLU A 812 49.25 -18.15 -19.87
N TYR A 813 47.94 -18.20 -19.60
CA TYR A 813 47.28 -19.45 -19.25
C TYR A 813 47.32 -20.46 -20.41
N ASP A 814 47.94 -21.61 -20.16
CA ASP A 814 48.20 -22.66 -21.15
C ASP A 814 47.28 -23.89 -20.98
N GLY A 815 46.19 -23.74 -20.21
CA GLY A 815 45.19 -24.80 -20.02
C GLY A 815 43.96 -24.61 -20.91
N ASP A 816 43.22 -25.69 -21.02
CA ASP A 816 41.89 -25.68 -21.72
C ASP A 816 40.76 -25.28 -20.80
N SER A 817 39.59 -25.03 -21.36
CA SER A 817 38.35 -24.73 -20.64
C SER A 817 37.29 -25.80 -20.93
N GLY A 818 36.75 -26.38 -19.87
CA GLY A 818 35.72 -27.40 -20.03
C GLY A 818 34.48 -26.91 -20.80
N LYS A 819 34.12 -25.61 -20.69
CA LYS A 819 33.06 -25.04 -21.48
C LYS A 819 33.41 -24.98 -22.96
N LEU A 820 34.61 -24.58 -23.32
CA LEU A 820 35.07 -24.53 -24.70
C LEU A 820 35.00 -25.92 -25.34
N ASP A 821 35.51 -26.95 -24.63
CA ASP A 821 35.49 -28.33 -25.06
C ASP A 821 34.06 -28.85 -25.29
N ASP A 822 33.16 -28.65 -24.34
CA ASP A 822 31.75 -29.04 -24.43
C ASP A 822 31.03 -28.37 -25.62
N VAL A 823 31.33 -27.08 -25.85
CA VAL A 823 30.74 -26.35 -27.01
C VAL A 823 31.26 -26.88 -28.31
N LEU A 824 32.56 -27.16 -28.42
CA LEU A 824 33.17 -27.71 -29.66
C LEU A 824 32.66 -29.12 -29.96
N GLU A 825 32.56 -30.01 -28.97
CA GLU A 825 31.97 -31.33 -29.10
C GLU A 825 30.55 -31.26 -29.61
N LYS A 826 29.72 -30.39 -29.00
CA LYS A 826 28.32 -30.17 -29.42
C LYS A 826 28.26 -29.57 -30.82
N LEU A 827 29.15 -28.64 -31.15
CA LEU A 827 29.24 -28.02 -32.47
C LEU A 827 29.55 -29.06 -33.54
N GLU A 828 30.52 -29.94 -33.30
CA GLU A 828 30.83 -31.02 -34.25
C GLU A 828 29.63 -31.90 -34.54
N THR A 829 28.93 -32.36 -33.52
CA THR A 829 27.71 -33.14 -33.64
C THR A 829 26.69 -32.46 -34.56
N VAL A 830 26.40 -31.17 -34.32
CA VAL A 830 25.41 -30.40 -35.06
C VAL A 830 25.85 -30.16 -36.53
N LEU A 831 27.16 -29.95 -36.75
CA LEU A 831 27.71 -29.75 -38.10
C LEU A 831 27.70 -31.04 -38.95
N GLU A 832 27.96 -32.21 -38.32
CA GLU A 832 27.89 -33.53 -38.97
C GLU A 832 26.45 -33.84 -39.42
N GLU A 833 25.43 -33.43 -38.62
CA GLU A 833 24.02 -33.54 -38.96
C GLU A 833 23.58 -32.57 -40.08
N GLY A 834 24.46 -31.66 -40.52
CA GLY A 834 24.24 -30.75 -41.63
C GLY A 834 23.54 -29.45 -41.28
N HIS A 835 23.46 -29.10 -40.00
CA HIS A 835 22.82 -27.88 -39.51
C HIS A 835 23.70 -26.63 -39.56
N LYS A 836 23.08 -25.45 -39.54
CA LYS A 836 23.76 -24.16 -39.47
C LYS A 836 23.59 -23.58 -38.05
N VAL A 837 24.69 -23.08 -37.48
CA VAL A 837 24.77 -22.66 -36.05
C VAL A 837 25.12 -21.19 -35.95
N LEU A 838 24.39 -20.46 -35.11
CA LEU A 838 24.76 -19.14 -34.62
C LEU A 838 25.42 -19.29 -33.25
N ILE A 839 26.58 -18.71 -33.03
CA ILE A 839 27.29 -18.75 -31.76
C ILE A 839 27.41 -17.31 -31.22
N PHE A 840 26.77 -17.06 -30.12
CA PHE A 840 26.74 -15.75 -29.48
C PHE A 840 27.59 -15.70 -28.22
N SER A 841 28.40 -14.64 -28.09
CA SER A 841 29.08 -14.29 -26.83
C SER A 841 29.09 -12.78 -26.61
N GLN A 842 29.08 -12.36 -25.37
CA GLN A 842 29.30 -10.96 -25.01
C GLN A 842 30.79 -10.58 -25.06
N PHE A 843 31.69 -11.57 -24.88
CA PHE A 843 33.14 -11.36 -24.88
C PHE A 843 33.71 -11.64 -26.26
N VAL A 844 34.12 -10.57 -26.96
CA VAL A 844 34.75 -10.69 -28.29
C VAL A 844 35.99 -11.59 -28.22
N LYS A 845 36.80 -11.45 -27.19
CA LYS A 845 37.97 -12.33 -26.96
C LYS A 845 37.59 -13.82 -26.81
N HIS A 846 36.43 -14.15 -26.34
CA HIS A 846 35.94 -15.52 -26.26
C HIS A 846 35.64 -16.05 -27.69
N LEU A 847 35.03 -15.23 -28.53
CA LEU A 847 34.85 -15.59 -29.94
C LEU A 847 36.19 -15.75 -30.69
N ASP A 848 37.22 -14.97 -30.32
CA ASP A 848 38.55 -15.12 -30.94
C ASP A 848 39.18 -16.46 -30.60
N LEU A 849 38.98 -17.08 -29.45
CA LEU A 849 39.41 -18.44 -29.13
C LEU A 849 38.75 -19.49 -30.06
N PHE A 850 37.46 -19.31 -30.34
CA PHE A 850 36.77 -20.16 -31.32
C PHE A 850 37.34 -19.96 -32.73
N ARG A 851 37.64 -18.72 -33.11
CA ARG A 851 38.29 -18.41 -34.40
C ARG A 851 39.64 -19.12 -34.54
N GLU A 852 40.51 -18.99 -33.52
CA GLU A 852 41.82 -19.69 -33.47
C GLU A 852 41.63 -21.19 -33.71
N ARG A 853 40.67 -21.84 -33.07
CA ARG A 853 40.40 -23.26 -33.19
C ARG A 853 39.86 -23.64 -34.59
N LEU A 854 38.86 -22.89 -35.10
CA LEU A 854 38.28 -23.12 -36.42
C LEU A 854 39.29 -22.88 -37.54
N ASP A 855 40.20 -21.91 -37.40
CA ASP A 855 41.27 -21.63 -38.35
C ASP A 855 42.32 -22.77 -38.36
N GLN A 856 42.65 -23.34 -37.21
CA GLN A 856 43.48 -24.53 -37.12
C GLN A 856 42.85 -25.73 -37.83
N GLU A 857 41.55 -25.90 -37.68
CA GLU A 857 40.77 -26.96 -38.35
C GLU A 857 40.46 -26.65 -39.83
N LYS A 858 40.85 -25.45 -40.32
CA LYS A 858 40.59 -24.96 -41.68
C LYS A 858 39.07 -24.91 -42.01
N ARG A 859 38.24 -24.70 -41.02
CA ARG A 859 36.79 -24.57 -41.19
C ARG A 859 36.42 -23.15 -41.60
N ARG A 860 35.48 -23.01 -42.50
CA ARG A 860 34.93 -21.70 -42.92
C ARG A 860 33.86 -21.25 -41.94
N TYR A 861 33.88 -20.01 -41.56
CA TYR A 861 32.89 -19.38 -40.72
C TYR A 861 32.63 -17.93 -41.15
N ALA A 862 31.46 -17.39 -40.79
CA ALA A 862 31.17 -15.94 -40.82
C ALA A 862 31.45 -15.35 -39.45
N TYR A 863 31.85 -14.08 -39.40
CA TYR A 863 32.19 -13.40 -38.17
C TYR A 863 31.63 -11.98 -38.12
N LEU A 864 31.03 -11.61 -36.97
CA LEU A 864 30.44 -10.28 -36.78
C LEU A 864 30.66 -9.76 -35.37
N ASP A 865 31.35 -8.63 -35.26
CA ASP A 865 31.53 -7.88 -34.02
C ASP A 865 31.29 -6.39 -34.23
N GLY A 866 31.64 -5.55 -33.21
CA GLY A 866 31.51 -4.10 -33.29
C GLY A 866 32.40 -3.43 -34.32
N SER A 867 33.51 -4.05 -34.68
CA SER A 867 34.51 -3.54 -35.62
C SER A 867 34.26 -3.95 -37.08
N THR A 868 33.35 -4.92 -37.33
CA THR A 868 33.06 -5.45 -38.67
C THR A 868 32.51 -4.35 -39.58
N TYR A 869 33.25 -3.99 -40.62
CA TYR A 869 32.90 -2.93 -41.56
C TYR A 869 31.73 -3.29 -42.46
N ASP A 870 31.83 -4.45 -43.16
CA ASP A 870 30.79 -4.97 -44.04
C ASP A 870 30.03 -6.13 -43.38
N ARG A 871 29.05 -5.73 -42.62
CA ARG A 871 28.15 -6.68 -41.88
C ARG A 871 27.27 -7.48 -42.83
N GLN A 872 26.89 -6.86 -43.94
CA GLN A 872 26.01 -7.47 -44.91
C GLN A 872 26.70 -8.61 -45.68
N ALA A 873 27.92 -8.40 -46.08
CA ALA A 873 28.71 -9.46 -46.74
C ALA A 873 28.83 -10.70 -45.82
N GLN A 874 28.98 -10.52 -44.50
CA GLN A 874 29.03 -11.64 -43.53
C GLN A 874 27.67 -12.36 -43.41
N VAL A 875 26.57 -11.60 -43.39
CA VAL A 875 25.21 -12.18 -43.34
C VAL A 875 24.92 -12.94 -44.63
N GLN A 876 25.22 -12.35 -45.77
CA GLN A 876 25.01 -12.97 -47.10
C GLN A 876 25.88 -14.21 -47.29
N LEU A 877 27.15 -14.15 -46.88
CA LEU A 877 28.05 -15.28 -46.85
C LEU A 877 27.47 -16.48 -46.08
N PHE A 878 26.88 -16.22 -44.91
CA PHE A 878 26.28 -17.27 -44.10
C PHE A 878 24.94 -17.77 -44.66
N GLN A 879 24.10 -16.87 -45.16
CA GLN A 879 22.75 -17.23 -45.66
C GLN A 879 22.79 -17.99 -46.96
N GLU A 880 23.67 -17.60 -47.91
CA GLU A 880 23.67 -18.11 -49.30
C GLU A 880 24.71 -19.20 -49.54
N ASN A 881 25.73 -19.34 -48.67
CA ASN A 881 26.78 -20.32 -48.86
C ASN A 881 26.60 -21.53 -47.95
N ASP A 882 26.35 -22.69 -48.48
CA ASP A 882 26.14 -23.94 -47.72
C ASP A 882 27.41 -24.50 -47.08
N ASP A 883 28.61 -24.09 -47.57
CA ASP A 883 29.87 -24.47 -46.94
C ASP A 883 30.14 -23.70 -45.65
N VAL A 884 29.44 -22.57 -45.43
CA VAL A 884 29.60 -21.75 -44.24
C VAL A 884 28.46 -22.05 -43.28
N LYS A 885 28.71 -22.97 -42.37
CA LYS A 885 27.71 -23.46 -41.39
C LYS A 885 27.80 -22.79 -40.02
N ILE A 886 28.84 -22.03 -39.75
CA ILE A 886 29.10 -21.39 -38.46
C ILE A 886 29.06 -19.87 -38.61
N PHE A 887 28.35 -19.18 -37.71
CA PHE A 887 28.40 -17.73 -37.63
C PHE A 887 28.69 -17.30 -36.18
N LEU A 888 29.88 -16.76 -35.97
CA LEU A 888 30.31 -16.21 -34.69
C LEU A 888 29.86 -14.75 -34.56
N ILE A 889 29.10 -14.43 -33.56
CA ILE A 889 28.45 -13.11 -33.43
C ILE A 889 28.64 -12.56 -32.04
N SER A 890 29.13 -11.33 -31.89
CA SER A 890 29.09 -10.67 -30.59
C SER A 890 27.69 -10.22 -30.28
N LEU A 891 27.21 -10.47 -29.05
CA LEU A 891 25.85 -10.16 -28.62
C LEU A 891 25.47 -8.70 -28.86
N LYS A 892 26.40 -7.76 -28.66
CA LYS A 892 26.18 -6.33 -28.93
C LYS A 892 26.00 -6.01 -30.41
N ALA A 893 26.72 -6.70 -31.28
CA ALA A 893 26.61 -6.51 -32.72
C ALA A 893 25.42 -7.26 -33.32
N GLY A 894 25.08 -8.44 -32.76
CA GLY A 894 23.94 -9.26 -33.19
C GLY A 894 22.57 -8.70 -32.80
N GLY A 895 22.50 -7.76 -31.83
CA GLY A 895 21.27 -7.14 -31.37
C GLY A 895 20.55 -6.23 -32.38
N LEU A 896 21.09 -6.05 -33.60
CA LEU A 896 20.62 -5.00 -34.53
C LEU A 896 20.03 -5.63 -35.82
N GLY A 897 18.79 -6.10 -35.78
CA GLY A 897 17.91 -6.30 -36.94
C GLY A 897 18.31 -7.33 -38.02
N LEU A 898 19.31 -8.19 -37.74
CA LEU A 898 19.76 -9.20 -38.70
C LEU A 898 18.68 -10.26 -38.97
N ASN A 899 18.59 -10.76 -40.19
CA ASN A 899 17.77 -11.90 -40.57
C ASN A 899 18.67 -13.12 -40.79
N LEU A 900 18.60 -14.13 -39.93
CA LEU A 900 19.50 -15.30 -39.96
C LEU A 900 18.70 -16.61 -39.96
N THR A 901 17.64 -16.68 -40.77
CA THR A 901 16.70 -17.82 -40.84
C THR A 901 17.31 -19.08 -41.44
N ALA A 902 18.51 -19.04 -42.03
CA ALA A 902 19.23 -20.25 -42.49
C ALA A 902 19.71 -21.10 -41.28
N ALA A 903 19.88 -20.48 -40.09
CA ALA A 903 20.29 -21.20 -38.90
C ALA A 903 19.08 -21.83 -38.21
N ASP A 904 19.29 -23.05 -37.72
CA ASP A 904 18.33 -23.79 -36.90
C ASP A 904 18.92 -24.17 -35.50
N TYR A 905 20.19 -23.84 -35.26
CA TYR A 905 20.84 -23.95 -33.96
C TYR A 905 21.37 -22.59 -33.50
N VAL A 906 21.18 -22.31 -32.21
CA VAL A 906 21.67 -21.09 -31.54
C VAL A 906 22.40 -21.46 -30.25
N PHE A 907 23.68 -21.15 -30.18
CA PHE A 907 24.53 -21.36 -29.00
C PHE A 907 24.76 -20.02 -28.32
N ILE A 908 24.41 -19.92 -27.01
CA ILE A 908 24.69 -18.79 -26.17
C ILE A 908 25.77 -19.23 -25.18
N LEU A 909 27.01 -18.71 -25.36
CA LEU A 909 28.19 -19.17 -24.62
C LEU A 909 28.23 -18.63 -23.18
N ASP A 910 27.72 -17.45 -23.00
CA ASP A 910 27.72 -16.76 -21.70
C ASP A 910 26.37 -16.08 -21.47
N PRO A 911 25.71 -16.33 -20.32
CA PRO A 911 24.43 -15.74 -20.03
C PRO A 911 24.55 -14.22 -19.91
N TRP A 912 23.58 -13.49 -20.49
CA TRP A 912 23.52 -12.04 -20.33
C TRP A 912 22.75 -11.68 -19.06
N TRP A 913 23.08 -10.57 -18.45
CA TRP A 913 22.35 -10.05 -17.29
C TRP A 913 20.84 -9.83 -17.59
N ASN A 914 20.55 -9.45 -18.84
CA ASN A 914 19.17 -9.25 -19.34
C ASN A 914 18.75 -10.37 -20.27
N PRO A 915 17.77 -11.22 -19.86
CA PRO A 915 17.23 -12.29 -20.69
C PRO A 915 16.64 -11.81 -22.02
N ALA A 916 16.17 -10.55 -22.09
CA ALA A 916 15.58 -9.99 -23.32
C ALA A 916 16.61 -9.89 -24.46
N ILE A 917 17.88 -9.62 -24.16
CA ILE A 917 18.95 -9.58 -25.18
C ILE A 917 19.26 -10.96 -25.71
N GLU A 918 19.23 -11.99 -24.87
CA GLU A 918 19.35 -13.38 -25.32
C GLU A 918 18.18 -13.78 -26.21
N ALA A 919 16.95 -13.41 -25.80
CA ALA A 919 15.76 -13.65 -26.61
C ALA A 919 15.85 -12.94 -27.97
N GLN A 920 16.35 -11.70 -28.00
CA GLN A 920 16.62 -10.98 -29.26
C GLN A 920 17.62 -11.70 -30.16
N ALA A 921 18.68 -12.30 -29.61
CA ALA A 921 19.67 -13.07 -30.36
C ALA A 921 19.02 -14.32 -30.97
N VAL A 922 18.24 -15.07 -30.22
CA VAL A 922 17.50 -16.24 -30.70
C VAL A 922 16.47 -15.86 -31.76
N ASP A 923 15.81 -14.73 -31.64
CA ASP A 923 14.81 -14.20 -32.55
C ASP A 923 15.38 -13.81 -33.95
N ARG A 924 16.72 -13.84 -34.11
CA ARG A 924 17.36 -13.72 -35.45
C ARG A 924 17.19 -14.97 -36.27
N ALA A 925 17.17 -16.14 -35.66
CA ALA A 925 16.89 -17.43 -36.31
C ALA A 925 15.40 -17.77 -36.28
N HIS A 926 14.70 -17.51 -35.15
CA HIS A 926 13.29 -17.82 -34.94
C HIS A 926 12.38 -16.65 -35.35
N ARG A 927 12.19 -16.47 -36.65
CA ARG A 927 11.34 -15.41 -37.22
C ARG A 927 10.61 -15.88 -38.46
N ILE A 928 9.69 -15.10 -39.01
CA ILE A 928 8.95 -15.40 -40.23
C ILE A 928 9.94 -15.72 -41.35
N GLY A 929 9.75 -16.89 -41.97
CA GLY A 929 10.64 -17.48 -43.00
C GLY A 929 11.47 -18.66 -42.47
N GLN A 930 11.46 -18.91 -41.14
CA GLN A 930 12.01 -20.14 -40.59
C GLN A 930 11.08 -21.32 -40.81
N VAL A 931 11.62 -22.41 -41.32
CA VAL A 931 10.85 -23.66 -41.62
C VAL A 931 11.29 -24.83 -40.74
N LYS A 932 12.41 -24.71 -40.03
CA LYS A 932 12.97 -25.73 -39.15
C LYS A 932 12.76 -25.40 -37.68
N THR A 933 12.62 -26.43 -36.83
CA THR A 933 12.67 -26.24 -35.36
C THR A 933 13.98 -25.58 -34.98
N VAL A 934 13.89 -24.52 -34.16
CA VAL A 934 15.08 -23.81 -33.65
C VAL A 934 15.48 -24.36 -32.30
N PHE A 935 16.69 -24.86 -32.20
CA PHE A 935 17.30 -25.38 -30.98
C PHE A 935 18.23 -24.33 -30.38
N THR A 936 17.96 -23.92 -29.11
CA THR A 936 18.79 -22.97 -28.40
C THR A 936 19.50 -23.67 -27.24
N TYR A 937 20.83 -23.64 -27.25
CA TYR A 937 21.64 -24.14 -26.14
C TYR A 937 22.29 -22.99 -25.41
N LYS A 938 22.06 -22.92 -24.06
CA LYS A 938 22.74 -22.01 -23.17
C LYS A 938 23.81 -22.79 -22.41
N PHE A 939 25.07 -22.39 -22.56
CA PHE A 939 26.19 -23.05 -21.91
C PHE A 939 26.51 -22.30 -20.61
N ILE A 940 26.35 -22.98 -19.47
CA ILE A 940 26.56 -22.44 -18.11
C ILE A 940 27.66 -23.24 -17.44
N THR A 941 28.66 -22.56 -16.90
CA THR A 941 29.69 -23.23 -16.13
C THR A 941 29.15 -23.55 -14.74
N LYS A 942 29.18 -24.83 -14.37
CA LYS A 942 28.69 -25.35 -13.10
C LYS A 942 29.55 -24.85 -11.93
N ASN A 943 28.99 -24.67 -10.76
CA ASN A 943 29.63 -24.14 -9.55
C ASN A 943 30.28 -22.75 -9.77
N SER A 944 29.76 -21.95 -10.65
CA SER A 944 30.26 -20.63 -10.97
C SER A 944 29.21 -19.53 -10.72
N VAL A 945 29.66 -18.29 -10.79
CA VAL A 945 28.80 -17.11 -10.73
C VAL A 945 27.73 -17.09 -11.81
N GLU A 946 27.96 -17.77 -12.97
CA GLU A 946 26.96 -17.85 -14.05
C GLU A 946 25.72 -18.66 -13.62
N GLU A 947 25.93 -19.80 -12.97
CA GLU A 947 24.85 -20.64 -12.44
C GLU A 947 24.02 -19.89 -11.40
N LYS A 948 24.68 -19.14 -10.53
CA LYS A 948 24.02 -18.34 -9.50
C LYS A 948 23.25 -17.15 -10.07
N ILE A 949 23.79 -16.49 -11.11
CA ILE A 949 23.08 -15.43 -11.84
C ILE A 949 21.81 -15.99 -12.48
N LEU A 950 21.89 -17.17 -13.12
CA LEU A 950 20.74 -17.83 -13.73
C LEU A 950 19.66 -18.14 -12.68
N SER A 951 20.03 -18.65 -11.51
CA SER A 951 19.13 -18.94 -10.40
C SER A 951 18.45 -17.68 -9.87
N LEU A 952 19.20 -16.58 -9.71
CA LEU A 952 18.66 -15.29 -9.31
C LEU A 952 17.68 -14.71 -10.34
N GLN A 953 17.98 -14.85 -11.63
CA GLN A 953 17.08 -14.44 -12.70
C GLN A 953 15.76 -15.21 -12.66
N GLN A 954 15.80 -16.53 -12.48
CA GLN A 954 14.61 -17.39 -12.40
C GLN A 954 13.74 -17.06 -11.18
N ASN A 955 14.35 -16.77 -10.02
CA ASN A 955 13.63 -16.39 -8.80
C ASN A 955 12.98 -14.99 -8.91
N LYS A 956 13.66 -14.06 -9.57
CA LYS A 956 13.13 -12.69 -9.79
C LYS A 956 12.12 -12.63 -10.94
N GLN A 957 12.11 -13.57 -11.87
CA GLN A 957 11.08 -13.66 -12.94
C GLN A 957 9.65 -13.83 -12.38
N LYS A 958 9.46 -14.37 -11.20
CA LYS A 958 8.15 -14.46 -10.56
C LYS A 958 7.64 -13.12 -10.01
N LEU A 959 8.51 -12.12 -9.80
CA LEU A 959 8.18 -10.82 -9.19
C LEU A 959 8.34 -9.63 -10.14
N ALA A 960 9.16 -9.74 -11.19
CA ALA A 960 9.45 -8.64 -12.10
C ALA A 960 9.98 -9.13 -13.45
N SER A 961 9.16 -9.81 -14.23
CA SER A 961 9.55 -10.28 -15.58
C SER A 961 9.88 -9.17 -16.58
N GLU A 962 9.93 -7.91 -16.17
CA GLU A 962 10.03 -6.77 -17.09
C GLU A 962 11.02 -5.66 -16.71
N LEU A 963 11.79 -5.75 -15.59
CA LEU A 963 12.47 -4.56 -15.05
C LEU A 963 14.02 -4.59 -14.95
N ILE A 964 14.74 -5.65 -15.34
CA ILE A 964 16.21 -5.70 -15.16
C ILE A 964 16.92 -5.89 -16.50
N THR A 965 17.76 -4.92 -16.90
CA THR A 965 18.26 -4.90 -18.29
C THR A 965 19.69 -4.49 -18.56
N THR A 966 20.41 -3.82 -17.68
CA THR A 966 21.84 -3.54 -17.82
C THR A 966 22.67 -4.10 -16.66
N GLU A 967 23.97 -4.39 -16.92
CA GLU A 967 24.90 -4.85 -15.89
C GLU A 967 24.91 -3.91 -14.68
N GLU A 968 24.94 -2.59 -14.90
CA GLU A 968 24.90 -1.59 -13.83
C GLU A 968 23.57 -1.59 -13.05
N HIS A 969 22.44 -1.81 -13.72
CA HIS A 969 21.13 -1.86 -13.07
C HIS A 969 20.95 -3.14 -12.27
N PHE A 970 21.44 -4.28 -12.80
CA PHE A 970 21.43 -5.54 -12.06
C PHE A 970 22.24 -5.39 -10.76
N VAL A 971 23.47 -4.89 -10.85
CA VAL A 971 24.32 -4.68 -9.64
C VAL A 971 23.69 -3.66 -8.68
N LYS A 972 23.03 -2.61 -9.17
CA LYS A 972 22.28 -1.65 -8.33
C LYS A 972 21.07 -2.26 -7.61
N SER A 973 20.49 -3.31 -8.16
CA SER A 973 19.34 -4.01 -7.58
C SER A 973 19.72 -5.09 -6.57
N LEU A 974 21.02 -5.43 -6.46
CA LEU A 974 21.52 -6.43 -5.53
C LEU A 974 21.57 -5.87 -4.09
N SER A 975 21.05 -6.64 -3.15
CA SER A 975 21.32 -6.43 -1.73
C SER A 975 22.71 -6.94 -1.32
N LYS A 976 23.19 -6.60 -0.13
CA LYS A 976 24.42 -7.17 0.40
C LYS A 976 24.35 -8.70 0.46
N ASP A 977 23.19 -9.24 0.83
CA ASP A 977 22.98 -10.69 0.92
C ASP A 977 23.01 -11.35 -0.46
N ASP A 978 22.44 -10.71 -1.49
CA ASP A 978 22.51 -11.20 -2.88
C ASP A 978 23.97 -11.26 -3.36
N VAL A 979 24.78 -10.23 -3.05
CA VAL A 979 26.21 -10.20 -3.43
C VAL A 979 26.99 -11.30 -2.71
N ILE A 980 26.73 -11.52 -1.43
CA ILE A 980 27.35 -12.62 -0.66
C ILE A 980 26.98 -13.95 -1.29
N ALA A 981 25.69 -14.19 -1.57
CA ALA A 981 25.21 -15.43 -2.20
C ALA A 981 25.81 -15.68 -3.60
N LEU A 982 26.10 -14.63 -4.36
CA LEU A 982 26.80 -14.74 -5.65
C LEU A 982 28.26 -15.17 -5.51
N LEU A 983 28.91 -14.81 -4.40
CA LEU A 983 30.32 -15.02 -4.14
C LEU A 983 30.61 -16.21 -3.19
N GLU A 984 29.61 -16.81 -2.58
CA GLU A 984 29.70 -18.08 -1.86
C GLU A 984 29.88 -19.26 -2.81
#